data_7828e9bb1208ceac541027616b12c12e
#
_entry.id   7828e9bb1208ceac541027616b12c12e
#
_cell.length_a   1.000
_cell.length_b   1.000
_cell.length_c   1.000
_cell.angle_alpha   90.00
_cell.angle_beta   90.00
_cell.angle_gamma   90.00
#
_symmetry.space_group_name_H-M   'P 1'
#
loop_
_entity.id
_entity.type
_entity.pdbx_description
1 polymer ?
#
loop_
_entity_poly.entity_id
_entity_poly.type
_entity_poly.pdbx_seq_one_letter_code
_entity_poly.pdbx_strand_id
1 'polypeptide(L)'
;MYRILALLILCSTHIAQSQSFSCSNGSIPDNGVLTAFPVAVSGLPVQADSTFGLKSVCINVTHPYVSDLEIYLECPDGTKIELSTRNGGSGDNYWSTCFYDTVAGRINNGNAPFTGSYRPEGWLFTANNRQNSNGTWNLLVRDAKPGVDAGFMNGAYLTFAPMPFSGLALQSSNLPIVRINTYGAGIPDDPKIPAYIDLIDNGPGQRNYIGDKGNIFAGPIGIETRGSFSQTLPKKSYGFDIRDSLGNETDTPLVGMPSESDWIFNASYSDKTFLRNCLSYHIAQQLGNYASRFRHCEIVINGQYQGIFILLEKIKRGPGRVDIANLTPADISGDSLTGGYILKVDKQTGSVTGGFPSQYPPYNGGPTPDILYEYPDGNTLVPQQIQYIQQYCDSFENALRGIQFTDQFLGYRPFIEVDSWIDYLIINEFAKNIDGFRISSYFHKRKVNDGGQLVMGPVWDFDIAWGNANYDGGDVISGYSHLYSNTSAPNQVPFWWVRLQQDPYFSNRARCRWESLRAGVLSNTALFAWIDSMALVLDEAQARNFVRWPILGVYVWPNPAPYPSTYGGVIQELKNWVTNRSTWLDANLPGVCIPQSLDEGRSVELRVLAYPNPAREHIWLVGTFGEGSQVHIRIRNSLGQVLFSETQPASEGRILIQPGKYASGMLLIEVENGDQRATARVFRN
;
A
#
# COMPACT_ATOMS: atom_id res chain seq x y z
N MET A 1 8.13 -71.76 -18.60
CA MET A 1 6.68 -71.49 -18.58
C MET A 1 6.32 -70.77 -17.29
N TYR A 2 6.45 -69.46 -17.26
CA TYR A 2 6.04 -68.62 -16.10
C TYR A 2 4.75 -67.91 -16.48
N ARG A 3 3.66 -68.19 -15.76
CA ARG A 3 2.41 -67.48 -15.89
C ARG A 3 2.45 -66.25 -14.99
N ILE A 4 2.43 -65.04 -15.60
CA ILE A 4 2.26 -63.78 -14.90
C ILE A 4 0.77 -63.59 -14.66
N LEU A 5 0.37 -63.62 -13.39
CA LEU A 5 -0.99 -63.30 -12.96
C LEU A 5 -1.10 -61.77 -12.84
N ALA A 6 -1.75 -61.13 -13.80
CA ALA A 6 -2.06 -59.71 -13.73
C ALA A 6 -3.24 -59.49 -12.81
N LEU A 7 -3.00 -58.89 -11.63
CA LEU A 7 -4.05 -58.47 -10.71
C LEU A 7 -4.62 -57.14 -11.21
N LEU A 8 -5.77 -57.16 -11.86
CA LEU A 8 -6.55 -55.95 -12.17
C LEU A 8 -7.16 -55.42 -10.86
N ILE A 9 -6.56 -54.40 -10.30
CA ILE A 9 -7.19 -53.56 -9.25
C ILE A 9 -8.23 -52.70 -9.95
N LEU A 10 -9.50 -53.08 -9.90
CA LEU A 10 -10.63 -52.22 -10.23
C LEU A 10 -10.74 -51.14 -9.16
N CYS A 11 -10.12 -49.98 -9.42
CA CYS A 11 -10.39 -48.78 -8.66
C CYS A 11 -11.79 -48.29 -9.04
N SER A 12 -12.81 -48.70 -8.28
CA SER A 12 -14.17 -48.15 -8.45
C SER A 12 -14.12 -46.70 -7.97
N THR A 13 -14.05 -45.77 -8.91
CA THR A 13 -14.32 -44.35 -8.63
C THR A 13 -15.80 -44.23 -8.28
N HIS A 14 -16.12 -44.28 -6.99
CA HIS A 14 -17.44 -43.87 -6.53
C HIS A 14 -17.55 -42.36 -6.79
N ILE A 15 -18.26 -41.98 -7.85
CA ILE A 15 -18.71 -40.61 -8.07
C ILE A 15 -19.67 -40.33 -6.90
N ALA A 16 -19.23 -39.49 -5.95
CA ALA A 16 -20.07 -39.08 -4.85
C ALA A 16 -21.34 -38.41 -5.41
N GLN A 17 -22.50 -38.96 -5.09
CA GLN A 17 -23.79 -38.40 -5.50
C GLN A 17 -24.28 -37.39 -4.44
N SER A 18 -25.20 -36.52 -4.85
CA SER A 18 -25.88 -35.61 -3.93
C SER A 18 -26.66 -36.40 -2.88
N GLN A 19 -26.47 -36.03 -1.60
CA GLN A 19 -27.16 -36.68 -0.47
C GLN A 19 -27.77 -35.60 0.44
N SER A 20 -28.96 -35.92 0.98
CA SER A 20 -29.67 -34.98 1.89
C SER A 20 -29.93 -35.67 3.21
N PHE A 21 -29.78 -34.88 4.28
CA PHE A 21 -29.96 -35.30 5.69
C PHE A 21 -30.95 -34.35 6.35
N SER A 22 -31.82 -34.85 7.21
CA SER A 22 -32.89 -34.09 7.85
C SER A 22 -32.74 -34.03 9.37
N CYS A 23 -33.23 -32.95 9.98
CA CYS A 23 -33.44 -32.86 11.43
C CYS A 23 -34.82 -33.40 11.83
N SER A 24 -34.99 -33.69 13.12
CA SER A 24 -36.31 -33.93 13.72
C SER A 24 -37.09 -32.62 13.89
N ASN A 25 -38.42 -32.71 13.87
CA ASN A 25 -39.34 -31.62 14.19
C ASN A 25 -39.28 -31.29 15.69
N GLY A 26 -39.61 -30.04 16.05
CA GLY A 26 -39.62 -29.64 17.44
C GLY A 26 -40.09 -28.18 17.67
N SER A 27 -40.46 -27.87 18.92
CA SER A 27 -40.84 -26.52 19.29
C SER A 27 -39.65 -25.59 19.34
N ILE A 28 -39.85 -24.35 18.95
CA ILE A 28 -38.94 -23.23 19.15
C ILE A 28 -39.50 -22.47 20.38
N PRO A 29 -38.84 -22.60 21.54
CA PRO A 29 -39.36 -22.01 22.78
C PRO A 29 -39.31 -20.49 22.72
N ASP A 30 -40.38 -19.87 23.18
CA ASP A 30 -40.47 -18.40 23.38
C ASP A 30 -39.79 -17.97 24.70
N ASN A 31 -38.48 -18.16 24.80
CA ASN A 31 -37.71 -17.90 26.01
C ASN A 31 -36.33 -17.24 25.74
N GLY A 32 -36.06 -16.84 24.52
CA GLY A 32 -34.78 -16.20 24.12
C GLY A 32 -33.58 -17.15 24.10
N VAL A 33 -33.76 -18.45 24.33
CA VAL A 33 -32.69 -19.44 24.37
C VAL A 33 -32.49 -20.05 22.96
N LEU A 34 -31.24 -20.18 22.56
CA LEU A 34 -30.87 -20.82 21.28
C LEU A 34 -31.14 -22.33 21.38
N THR A 35 -32.05 -22.82 20.53
CA THR A 35 -32.47 -24.22 20.50
C THR A 35 -31.81 -24.92 19.33
N ALA A 36 -31.20 -26.09 19.55
CA ALA A 36 -30.55 -26.87 18.54
C ALA A 36 -31.46 -27.97 17.97
N PHE A 37 -31.52 -28.08 16.65
CA PHE A 37 -32.16 -29.16 15.90
C PHE A 37 -31.07 -29.94 15.18
N PRO A 38 -30.60 -31.07 15.76
CA PRO A 38 -29.46 -31.81 15.23
C PRO A 38 -29.80 -32.54 13.97
N VAL A 39 -28.86 -32.54 13.01
CA VAL A 39 -28.85 -33.31 11.77
C VAL A 39 -27.67 -34.26 11.82
N ALA A 40 -27.92 -35.57 11.91
CA ALA A 40 -26.88 -36.59 11.89
C ALA A 40 -26.46 -36.87 10.44
N VAL A 41 -25.22 -36.51 10.09
CA VAL A 41 -24.66 -36.73 8.74
C VAL A 41 -23.63 -37.84 8.82
N SER A 42 -23.72 -38.82 7.89
CA SER A 42 -22.81 -39.95 7.82
C SER A 42 -22.71 -40.54 6.41
N GLY A 43 -21.62 -41.23 6.13
CA GLY A 43 -21.42 -41.88 4.82
C GLY A 43 -20.97 -40.99 3.70
N LEU A 44 -20.58 -39.73 4.04
CA LEU A 44 -20.02 -38.79 3.09
C LEU A 44 -18.47 -38.88 3.01
N PRO A 45 -17.84 -38.35 1.95
CA PRO A 45 -16.40 -38.12 1.94
C PRO A 45 -15.97 -37.40 3.23
N VAL A 46 -14.80 -37.74 3.78
CA VAL A 46 -14.36 -37.22 5.08
C VAL A 46 -14.22 -35.70 5.08
N GLN A 47 -13.76 -35.12 3.97
CA GLN A 47 -13.56 -33.67 3.88
C GLN A 47 -14.70 -32.99 3.12
N ALA A 48 -15.26 -31.96 3.71
CA ALA A 48 -16.10 -30.98 3.04
C ALA A 48 -15.22 -29.88 2.44
N ASP A 49 -15.14 -29.82 1.11
CA ASP A 49 -14.33 -28.85 0.38
C ASP A 49 -14.98 -28.42 -0.95
N SER A 50 -14.21 -27.86 -1.87
CA SER A 50 -14.70 -27.43 -3.19
C SER A 50 -15.07 -28.60 -4.10
N THR A 51 -14.58 -29.82 -3.83
CA THR A 51 -14.86 -31.00 -4.66
C THR A 51 -16.14 -31.74 -4.22
N PHE A 52 -16.40 -31.74 -2.90
CA PHE A 52 -17.62 -32.28 -2.30
C PHE A 52 -17.92 -31.58 -0.96
N GLY A 53 -19.16 -31.14 -0.74
CA GLY A 53 -19.51 -30.48 0.51
C GLY A 53 -20.95 -30.00 0.55
N LEU A 54 -21.26 -29.17 1.57
CA LEU A 54 -22.58 -28.56 1.79
C LEU A 54 -22.94 -27.66 0.61
N LYS A 55 -24.06 -27.92 -0.05
CA LYS A 55 -24.57 -27.15 -1.18
C LYS A 55 -25.76 -26.27 -0.81
N SER A 56 -26.66 -26.79 0.04
CA SER A 56 -27.86 -26.06 0.43
C SER A 56 -28.39 -26.47 1.81
N VAL A 57 -29.11 -25.51 2.41
CA VAL A 57 -29.88 -25.71 3.64
C VAL A 57 -31.31 -25.30 3.35
N CYS A 58 -32.27 -26.22 3.53
CA CYS A 58 -33.69 -25.92 3.38
C CYS A 58 -34.38 -26.03 4.73
N ILE A 59 -35.29 -25.11 5.05
CA ILE A 59 -36.03 -25.08 6.33
C ILE A 59 -37.52 -24.94 6.11
N ASN A 60 -38.29 -25.51 7.03
CA ASN A 60 -39.71 -25.27 7.21
C ASN A 60 -39.92 -24.83 8.68
N VAL A 61 -40.33 -23.60 8.90
CA VAL A 61 -40.55 -23.07 10.25
C VAL A 61 -41.89 -22.35 10.29
N THR A 62 -42.70 -22.68 11.26
CA THR A 62 -43.93 -21.94 11.59
C THR A 62 -43.64 -20.96 12.72
N HIS A 63 -43.91 -19.69 12.50
CA HIS A 63 -43.80 -18.64 13.50
C HIS A 63 -44.68 -17.43 13.09
N PRO A 64 -45.43 -16.82 14.01
CA PRO A 64 -46.32 -15.68 13.67
C PRO A 64 -45.56 -14.42 13.23
N TYR A 65 -44.33 -14.21 13.75
CA TYR A 65 -43.45 -13.06 13.46
C TYR A 65 -42.03 -13.53 13.15
N VAL A 66 -41.69 -13.75 11.87
CA VAL A 66 -40.38 -14.28 11.50
C VAL A 66 -39.23 -13.32 11.80
N SER A 67 -39.50 -12.01 11.98
CA SER A 67 -38.49 -11.06 12.45
C SER A 67 -38.04 -11.25 13.89
N ASP A 68 -38.71 -12.07 14.66
CA ASP A 68 -38.31 -12.42 16.01
C ASP A 68 -37.33 -13.60 16.03
N LEU A 69 -37.18 -14.29 14.87
CA LEU A 69 -36.29 -15.45 14.72
C LEU A 69 -34.87 -15.08 14.31
N GLU A 70 -33.93 -15.77 14.93
CA GLU A 70 -32.52 -15.83 14.54
C GLU A 70 -32.15 -17.30 14.24
N ILE A 71 -31.74 -17.58 12.99
CA ILE A 71 -31.52 -18.92 12.46
C ILE A 71 -30.10 -19.08 11.95
N TYR A 72 -29.37 -20.05 12.50
CA TYR A 72 -27.98 -20.35 12.16
C TYR A 72 -27.82 -21.82 11.81
N LEU A 73 -26.77 -22.14 11.03
CA LEU A 73 -26.22 -23.48 10.90
C LEU A 73 -24.90 -23.55 11.66
N GLU A 74 -24.76 -24.51 12.56
CA GLU A 74 -23.50 -24.84 13.22
C GLU A 74 -22.93 -26.15 12.65
N CYS A 75 -21.70 -26.09 12.17
CA CYS A 75 -20.97 -27.22 11.61
C CYS A 75 -20.32 -28.07 12.70
N PRO A 76 -19.89 -29.32 12.40
CA PRO A 76 -19.21 -30.20 13.37
C PRO A 76 -17.92 -29.59 13.98
N ASP A 77 -17.22 -28.70 13.26
CA ASP A 77 -16.03 -28.00 13.75
C ASP A 77 -16.33 -26.72 14.56
N GLY A 78 -17.61 -26.42 14.80
CA GLY A 78 -18.08 -25.23 15.52
C GLY A 78 -18.23 -23.98 14.65
N THR A 79 -17.97 -24.06 13.32
CA THR A 79 -18.23 -22.95 12.40
C THR A 79 -19.73 -22.65 12.40
N LYS A 80 -20.12 -21.39 12.67
CA LYS A 80 -21.51 -20.94 12.63
C LYS A 80 -21.75 -20.08 11.39
N ILE A 81 -22.85 -20.39 10.69
CA ILE A 81 -23.29 -19.68 9.47
C ILE A 81 -24.65 -19.08 9.76
N GLU A 82 -24.75 -17.77 9.58
CA GLU A 82 -25.99 -17.02 9.71
C GLU A 82 -26.88 -17.27 8.48
N LEU A 83 -28.02 -17.89 8.67
CA LEU A 83 -28.96 -18.17 7.60
C LEU A 83 -29.97 -17.02 7.42
N SER A 84 -30.65 -16.65 8.51
CA SER A 84 -31.59 -15.53 8.53
C SER A 84 -31.75 -15.00 9.94
N THR A 85 -31.52 -13.70 10.14
CA THR A 85 -31.63 -13.06 11.46
C THR A 85 -32.51 -11.83 11.38
N ARG A 86 -33.65 -11.90 12.08
CA ARG A 86 -34.65 -10.83 12.20
C ARG A 86 -35.17 -10.26 10.87
N ASN A 87 -35.28 -11.11 9.86
CA ASN A 87 -35.81 -10.74 8.53
C ASN A 87 -37.33 -10.93 8.42
N GLY A 88 -37.96 -10.30 7.43
CA GLY A 88 -39.35 -10.52 7.05
C GLY A 88 -40.40 -9.70 7.80
N GLY A 89 -39.99 -8.83 8.72
CA GLY A 89 -40.90 -7.93 9.44
C GLY A 89 -42.02 -8.67 10.21
N SER A 90 -43.23 -8.14 10.16
CA SER A 90 -44.41 -8.73 10.83
C SER A 90 -45.05 -9.90 10.09
N GLY A 91 -44.43 -10.41 9.04
CA GLY A 91 -44.95 -11.56 8.33
C GLY A 91 -44.64 -12.88 9.03
N ASP A 92 -45.23 -13.96 8.59
CA ASP A 92 -45.20 -15.26 9.21
C ASP A 92 -44.43 -16.30 8.33
N ASN A 93 -43.89 -17.33 8.96
CA ASN A 93 -43.44 -18.60 8.39
C ASN A 93 -42.28 -18.58 7.37
N TYR A 94 -41.50 -19.68 7.40
CA TYR A 94 -40.61 -20.13 6.34
C TYR A 94 -41.17 -21.41 5.77
N TRP A 95 -41.60 -21.38 4.48
CA TRP A 95 -42.19 -22.55 3.81
C TRP A 95 -41.30 -23.04 2.66
N SER A 96 -40.70 -24.21 2.78
CA SER A 96 -39.75 -24.74 1.80
C SER A 96 -38.69 -23.67 1.40
N THR A 97 -38.20 -22.96 2.37
CA THR A 97 -37.20 -21.90 2.20
C THR A 97 -35.82 -22.52 2.12
N CYS A 98 -35.18 -22.38 0.98
CA CYS A 98 -33.86 -23.01 0.73
C CYS A 98 -32.77 -21.94 0.57
N PHE A 99 -31.67 -22.16 1.21
CA PHE A 99 -30.48 -21.29 1.15
C PHE A 99 -29.43 -21.86 0.23
N TYR A 100 -28.93 -21.05 -0.70
CA TYR A 100 -27.86 -21.35 -1.65
C TYR A 100 -26.95 -20.14 -1.83
N ASP A 101 -25.64 -20.34 -1.93
CA ASP A 101 -24.70 -19.25 -2.22
C ASP A 101 -24.81 -18.70 -3.65
N THR A 102 -25.35 -19.49 -4.58
CA THR A 102 -25.38 -19.19 -6.02
C THR A 102 -26.62 -18.42 -6.49
N VAL A 103 -27.63 -18.23 -5.62
CA VAL A 103 -28.84 -17.47 -5.98
C VAL A 103 -28.65 -15.98 -5.77
N ALA A 104 -29.29 -15.17 -6.62
CA ALA A 104 -29.13 -13.72 -6.59
C ALA A 104 -29.92 -13.05 -5.43
N GLY A 105 -31.12 -13.58 -5.11
CA GLY A 105 -32.00 -13.01 -4.08
C GLY A 105 -31.48 -13.26 -2.68
N ARG A 106 -31.28 -12.22 -1.88
CA ARG A 106 -30.88 -12.32 -0.47
C ARG A 106 -32.10 -12.44 0.43
N ILE A 107 -31.99 -13.21 1.53
CA ILE A 107 -33.07 -13.37 2.50
C ILE A 107 -33.47 -12.03 3.16
N ASN A 108 -32.51 -11.17 3.44
CA ASN A 108 -32.77 -9.86 4.05
C ASN A 108 -33.49 -8.87 3.14
N ASN A 109 -33.58 -9.14 1.84
CA ASN A 109 -34.38 -8.35 0.88
C ASN A 109 -35.71 -9.06 0.51
N GLY A 110 -35.96 -10.23 1.10
CA GLY A 110 -37.18 -10.99 0.89
C GLY A 110 -38.32 -10.54 1.80
N ASN A 111 -39.54 -10.97 1.47
CA ASN A 111 -40.72 -10.74 2.29
C ASN A 111 -41.27 -12.07 2.80
N ALA A 112 -41.73 -12.10 4.05
CA ALA A 112 -42.48 -13.24 4.59
C ALA A 112 -43.91 -13.30 4.03
N PRO A 113 -44.54 -14.50 3.91
CA PRO A 113 -43.92 -15.79 4.19
C PRO A 113 -42.78 -16.12 3.21
N PHE A 114 -41.64 -16.50 3.74
CA PHE A 114 -40.49 -16.84 2.92
C PHE A 114 -40.75 -18.18 2.20
N THR A 115 -40.63 -18.16 0.88
CA THR A 115 -40.78 -19.36 0.05
C THR A 115 -39.74 -19.37 -1.06
N GLY A 116 -39.23 -20.56 -1.43
CA GLY A 116 -38.27 -20.72 -2.53
C GLY A 116 -36.82 -20.55 -2.12
N SER A 117 -36.00 -19.97 -3.00
CA SER A 117 -34.55 -19.99 -2.83
C SER A 117 -34.00 -18.59 -2.57
N TYR A 118 -33.15 -18.48 -1.55
CA TYR A 118 -32.49 -17.25 -1.14
C TYR A 118 -31.00 -17.49 -0.90
N ARG A 119 -30.21 -16.44 -1.03
CA ARG A 119 -28.88 -16.41 -0.47
C ARG A 119 -28.96 -16.09 1.02
N PRO A 120 -28.30 -16.86 1.92
CA PRO A 120 -28.29 -16.55 3.35
C PRO A 120 -27.55 -15.26 3.66
N GLU A 121 -27.59 -14.79 4.89
CA GLU A 121 -26.81 -13.64 5.37
C GLU A 121 -25.32 -13.99 5.45
N GLY A 122 -24.98 -15.15 5.98
CA GLY A 122 -23.66 -15.76 5.90
C GLY A 122 -23.46 -16.52 4.58
N TRP A 123 -22.36 -17.26 4.48
CA TRP A 123 -21.98 -18.02 3.29
C TRP A 123 -21.89 -19.51 3.58
N LEU A 124 -22.64 -20.34 2.86
CA LEU A 124 -22.62 -21.78 3.03
C LEU A 124 -21.26 -22.39 2.66
N PHE A 125 -20.52 -21.80 1.72
CA PHE A 125 -19.21 -22.30 1.35
C PHE A 125 -18.21 -22.29 2.52
N THR A 126 -18.42 -21.48 3.56
CA THR A 126 -17.57 -21.48 4.77
C THR A 126 -17.69 -22.79 5.58
N ALA A 127 -18.75 -23.56 5.38
CA ALA A 127 -18.87 -24.93 5.90
C ALA A 127 -17.90 -25.91 5.20
N ASN A 128 -17.46 -25.60 3.99
CA ASN A 128 -16.62 -26.45 3.17
C ASN A 128 -15.13 -26.11 3.30
N ASN A 129 -14.69 -25.96 4.53
CA ASN A 129 -13.37 -25.48 4.96
C ASN A 129 -12.38 -26.63 5.27
N ARG A 130 -12.58 -27.80 4.63
CA ARG A 130 -11.86 -29.07 4.83
C ARG A 130 -12.14 -29.73 6.17
N GLN A 131 -13.18 -29.32 6.87
CA GLN A 131 -13.65 -30.05 8.06
C GLN A 131 -14.21 -31.42 7.71
N ASN A 132 -14.45 -32.25 8.73
CA ASN A 132 -15.13 -33.51 8.52
C ASN A 132 -16.59 -33.27 8.11
N SER A 133 -16.99 -33.81 6.93
CA SER A 133 -18.37 -33.71 6.45
C SER A 133 -19.35 -34.49 7.37
N ASN A 134 -18.88 -35.59 7.97
CA ASN A 134 -19.67 -36.45 8.82
C ASN A 134 -19.65 -35.97 10.26
N GLY A 135 -20.76 -36.12 10.96
CA GLY A 135 -20.92 -35.67 12.33
C GLY A 135 -22.29 -35.04 12.57
N THR A 136 -22.42 -34.35 13.68
CA THR A 136 -23.67 -33.65 13.99
C THR A 136 -23.57 -32.20 13.53
N TRP A 137 -24.48 -31.84 12.66
CA TRP A 137 -24.72 -30.46 12.22
C TRP A 137 -25.96 -29.95 12.96
N ASN A 138 -25.95 -28.72 13.46
CA ASN A 138 -27.07 -28.18 14.23
C ASN A 138 -27.73 -27.02 13.50
N LEU A 139 -29.04 -27.10 13.22
CA LEU A 139 -29.82 -25.89 12.97
C LEU A 139 -30.09 -25.27 14.34
N LEU A 140 -29.55 -24.06 14.57
CA LEU A 140 -29.75 -23.30 15.79
C LEU A 140 -30.80 -22.24 15.55
N VAL A 141 -31.86 -22.26 16.32
CA VAL A 141 -32.95 -21.27 16.21
C VAL A 141 -33.23 -20.66 17.56
N ARG A 142 -33.37 -19.37 17.57
CA ARG A 142 -33.77 -18.58 18.76
C ARG A 142 -34.93 -17.66 18.39
N ASP A 143 -35.96 -17.66 19.23
CA ASP A 143 -36.90 -16.56 19.31
C ASP A 143 -36.27 -15.47 20.17
N ALA A 144 -35.91 -14.35 19.56
CA ALA A 144 -35.18 -13.25 20.19
C ALA A 144 -36.10 -12.24 20.91
N LYS A 145 -37.44 -12.50 20.94
CA LYS A 145 -38.44 -11.64 21.59
C LYS A 145 -39.32 -12.47 22.52
N PRO A 146 -38.80 -12.89 23.69
CA PRO A 146 -39.49 -13.78 24.60
C PRO A 146 -40.83 -13.24 25.15
N GLY A 147 -41.77 -14.13 25.32
CA GLY A 147 -43.02 -13.85 26.04
C GLY A 147 -44.18 -13.32 25.14
N VAL A 148 -44.07 -13.43 23.82
CA VAL A 148 -45.08 -12.96 22.86
C VAL A 148 -45.71 -14.11 22.11
N ASP A 149 -44.92 -14.99 21.50
CA ASP A 149 -45.39 -16.10 20.69
C ASP A 149 -44.31 -17.20 20.55
N ALA A 150 -44.71 -18.40 20.13
CA ALA A 150 -43.83 -19.52 20.01
C ALA A 150 -43.85 -20.09 18.58
N GLY A 151 -42.70 -20.62 18.16
CA GLY A 151 -42.54 -21.24 16.85
C GLY A 151 -42.42 -22.75 16.87
N PHE A 152 -42.38 -23.33 15.68
CA PHE A 152 -42.17 -24.75 15.50
C PHE A 152 -41.32 -25.06 14.26
N MET A 153 -40.23 -25.83 14.46
CA MET A 153 -39.42 -26.38 13.38
C MET A 153 -40.16 -27.59 12.79
N ASN A 154 -40.74 -27.47 11.60
CA ASN A 154 -41.43 -28.52 10.91
C ASN A 154 -40.48 -29.46 10.13
N GLY A 155 -39.22 -29.05 10.01
CA GLY A 155 -38.14 -29.82 9.39
C GLY A 155 -37.09 -28.94 8.73
N ALA A 156 -35.90 -29.52 8.58
CA ALA A 156 -34.84 -28.91 7.79
C ALA A 156 -34.03 -30.00 7.07
N TYR A 157 -33.40 -29.64 5.97
CA TYR A 157 -32.61 -30.55 5.14
C TYR A 157 -31.28 -29.89 4.80
N LEU A 158 -30.18 -30.62 5.05
CA LEU A 158 -28.84 -30.29 4.57
C LEU A 158 -28.56 -31.14 3.33
N THR A 159 -28.21 -30.51 2.23
CA THR A 159 -27.86 -31.24 1.00
C THR A 159 -26.36 -31.07 0.72
N PHE A 160 -25.66 -32.18 0.63
CA PHE A 160 -24.27 -32.28 0.24
C PHE A 160 -24.16 -32.77 -1.20
N ALA A 161 -23.23 -32.19 -1.97
CA ALA A 161 -23.08 -32.53 -3.39
C ALA A 161 -21.65 -32.32 -3.89
N PRO A 162 -21.28 -32.95 -5.04
CA PRO A 162 -20.06 -32.60 -5.76
C PRO A 162 -20.10 -31.14 -6.21
N MET A 163 -18.91 -30.48 -6.18
CA MET A 163 -18.73 -29.09 -6.61
C MET A 163 -19.83 -28.15 -6.04
N PRO A 164 -19.95 -28.06 -4.70
CA PRO A 164 -21.07 -27.38 -4.04
C PRO A 164 -21.20 -25.90 -4.38
N PHE A 165 -20.11 -25.26 -4.82
CA PHE A 165 -20.11 -23.86 -5.28
C PHE A 165 -19.99 -23.71 -6.80
N SER A 166 -20.30 -24.74 -7.57
CA SER A 166 -20.39 -24.59 -9.03
C SER A 166 -21.34 -23.44 -9.37
N GLY A 167 -20.81 -22.43 -10.10
CA GLY A 167 -21.53 -21.17 -10.37
C GLY A 167 -20.98 -19.95 -9.62
N LEU A 168 -20.10 -20.11 -8.61
CA LEU A 168 -19.30 -18.99 -8.11
C LEU A 168 -18.17 -18.68 -9.10
N ALA A 169 -17.92 -17.38 -9.33
CA ALA A 169 -16.87 -16.93 -10.24
C ALA A 169 -15.45 -17.32 -9.76
N LEU A 170 -15.25 -17.47 -8.44
CA LEU A 170 -14.01 -17.91 -7.82
C LEU A 170 -14.28 -19.11 -6.93
N GLN A 171 -13.63 -20.24 -7.20
CA GLN A 171 -13.67 -21.44 -6.36
C GLN A 171 -12.32 -21.67 -5.67
N SER A 172 -11.24 -21.41 -6.39
CA SER A 172 -9.88 -21.55 -5.88
C SER A 172 -8.92 -20.69 -6.69
N SER A 173 -7.76 -20.37 -6.11
CA SER A 173 -6.73 -19.55 -6.74
C SER A 173 -5.33 -20.00 -6.33
N ASN A 174 -4.35 -19.70 -7.18
CA ASN A 174 -2.94 -19.73 -6.84
C ASN A 174 -2.49 -18.46 -6.09
N LEU A 175 -3.32 -17.41 -6.10
CA LEU A 175 -3.13 -16.19 -5.32
C LEU A 175 -3.83 -16.27 -3.96
N PRO A 176 -3.42 -15.51 -2.96
CA PRO A 176 -4.20 -15.28 -1.75
C PRO A 176 -5.64 -14.89 -2.08
N ILE A 177 -6.60 -15.43 -1.34
CA ILE A 177 -8.02 -15.09 -1.44
C ILE A 177 -8.40 -14.22 -0.25
N VAL A 178 -9.06 -13.10 -0.53
CA VAL A 178 -9.57 -12.18 0.48
C VAL A 178 -11.09 -12.16 0.40
N ARG A 179 -11.76 -12.53 1.48
CA ARG A 179 -13.21 -12.39 1.63
C ARG A 179 -13.50 -11.23 2.57
N ILE A 180 -14.34 -10.30 2.12
CA ILE A 180 -14.78 -9.14 2.92
C ILE A 180 -16.30 -9.22 3.06
N ASN A 181 -16.77 -9.13 4.28
CA ASN A 181 -18.19 -9.02 4.61
C ASN A 181 -18.46 -7.66 5.25
N THR A 182 -19.22 -6.82 4.57
CA THR A 182 -19.68 -5.52 5.09
C THR A 182 -21.11 -5.59 5.64
N TYR A 183 -21.62 -6.80 5.85
CA TYR A 183 -23.01 -7.07 6.31
C TYR A 183 -24.05 -6.39 5.41
N GLY A 184 -23.74 -6.27 4.12
CA GLY A 184 -24.61 -5.65 3.14
C GLY A 184 -24.47 -4.13 3.00
N ALA A 185 -23.69 -3.47 3.87
CA ALA A 185 -23.43 -2.04 3.75
C ALA A 185 -22.59 -1.71 2.51
N GLY A 186 -22.88 -0.56 1.87
CA GLY A 186 -21.99 0.01 0.84
C GLY A 186 -20.75 0.60 1.48
N ILE A 187 -19.59 0.44 0.84
CA ILE A 187 -18.33 1.00 1.34
C ILE A 187 -18.25 2.47 0.92
N PRO A 188 -18.28 3.44 1.87
CA PRO A 188 -18.18 4.87 1.59
C PRO A 188 -16.73 5.31 1.33
N ASP A 189 -16.54 6.59 0.98
CA ASP A 189 -15.21 7.23 0.92
C ASP A 189 -14.67 7.49 2.34
N ASP A 190 -15.48 8.12 3.19
CA ASP A 190 -15.19 8.45 4.59
C ASP A 190 -16.51 8.62 5.35
N PRO A 191 -16.62 8.17 6.61
CA PRO A 191 -15.65 7.43 7.40
C PRO A 191 -15.62 5.92 7.07
N LYS A 192 -14.55 5.23 7.49
CA LYS A 192 -14.47 3.76 7.43
C LYS A 192 -15.64 3.10 8.15
N ILE A 193 -16.25 2.12 7.50
CA ILE A 193 -17.32 1.29 8.09
C ILE A 193 -16.74 0.00 8.67
N PRO A 194 -17.39 -0.58 9.72
CA PRO A 194 -17.06 -1.91 10.19
C PRO A 194 -17.31 -2.97 9.12
N ALA A 195 -16.36 -3.89 8.99
CA ALA A 195 -16.47 -5.08 8.16
C ALA A 195 -15.67 -6.23 8.78
N TYR A 196 -15.82 -7.41 8.22
CA TYR A 196 -15.04 -8.59 8.59
C TYR A 196 -14.24 -9.07 7.40
N ILE A 197 -12.98 -9.44 7.61
CA ILE A 197 -12.11 -9.95 6.57
C ILE A 197 -11.62 -11.36 6.92
N ASP A 198 -11.58 -12.26 5.92
CA ASP A 198 -10.78 -13.49 5.94
C ASP A 198 -9.71 -13.38 4.87
N LEU A 199 -8.47 -13.52 5.24
CA LEU A 199 -7.34 -13.59 4.33
C LEU A 199 -6.76 -15.01 4.35
N ILE A 200 -6.80 -15.66 3.19
CA ILE A 200 -6.44 -17.06 2.99
C ILE A 200 -5.20 -17.12 2.12
N ASP A 201 -4.10 -17.69 2.66
CA ASP A 201 -2.89 -18.02 1.92
C ASP A 201 -2.28 -19.31 2.47
N ASN A 202 -2.39 -20.39 1.72
CA ASN A 202 -1.89 -21.71 2.11
C ASN A 202 -0.37 -21.87 1.85
N GLY A 203 0.28 -20.77 1.42
CA GLY A 203 1.72 -20.70 1.23
C GLY A 203 2.19 -21.03 -0.20
N PRO A 204 3.49 -20.92 -0.46
CA PRO A 204 4.07 -21.07 -1.79
C PRO A 204 3.75 -22.42 -2.43
N GLY A 205 3.25 -22.38 -3.67
CA GLY A 205 2.91 -23.57 -4.45
C GLY A 205 1.65 -24.31 -3.98
N GLN A 206 0.99 -23.84 -2.93
CA GLN A 206 -0.30 -24.38 -2.47
C GLN A 206 -1.45 -23.63 -3.11
N ARG A 207 -2.59 -24.31 -3.21
CA ARG A 207 -3.81 -23.72 -3.75
C ARG A 207 -4.70 -23.21 -2.62
N ASN A 208 -5.26 -22.04 -2.77
CA ASN A 208 -6.22 -21.42 -1.87
C ASN A 208 -7.63 -21.71 -2.38
N TYR A 209 -8.55 -22.07 -1.48
CA TYR A 209 -9.95 -22.34 -1.83
C TYR A 209 -10.86 -21.33 -1.15
N ILE A 210 -11.95 -20.96 -1.83
CA ILE A 210 -12.90 -19.95 -1.32
C ILE A 210 -13.54 -20.36 0.02
N GLY A 211 -13.63 -21.66 0.30
CA GLY A 211 -14.16 -22.21 1.55
C GLY A 211 -13.16 -22.32 2.68
N ASP A 212 -11.86 -22.17 2.42
CA ASP A 212 -10.84 -22.28 3.47
C ASP A 212 -11.06 -21.25 4.57
N LYS A 213 -10.65 -21.55 5.81
CA LYS A 213 -10.61 -20.56 6.89
C LYS A 213 -9.52 -19.52 6.62
N GLY A 214 -9.76 -18.28 7.01
CA GLY A 214 -8.74 -17.25 7.03
C GLY A 214 -7.58 -17.68 7.94
N ASN A 215 -6.44 -18.04 7.34
CA ASN A 215 -5.28 -18.59 8.05
C ASN A 215 -4.15 -17.58 8.20
N ILE A 216 -4.17 -16.49 7.45
CA ILE A 216 -3.25 -15.35 7.64
C ILE A 216 -3.87 -14.35 8.60
N PHE A 217 -5.12 -13.99 8.38
CA PHE A 217 -5.91 -13.15 9.28
C PHE A 217 -7.40 -13.44 9.09
N ALA A 218 -8.14 -13.44 10.19
CA ALA A 218 -9.60 -13.50 10.19
C ALA A 218 -10.10 -12.64 11.35
N GLY A 219 -10.77 -11.51 11.05
CA GLY A 219 -11.16 -10.58 12.09
C GLY A 219 -11.82 -9.30 11.59
N PRO A 220 -12.18 -8.41 12.53
CA PRO A 220 -12.80 -7.13 12.23
C PRO A 220 -11.81 -6.15 11.58
N ILE A 221 -12.34 -5.33 10.68
CA ILE A 221 -11.64 -4.24 10.01
C ILE A 221 -12.52 -3.01 9.94
N GLY A 222 -11.89 -1.83 9.81
CA GLY A 222 -12.54 -0.64 9.24
C GLY A 222 -12.20 -0.55 7.76
N ILE A 223 -13.16 -0.29 6.88
CA ILE A 223 -12.93 -0.22 5.44
C ILE A 223 -13.60 1.00 4.81
N GLU A 224 -12.91 1.62 3.86
CA GLU A 224 -13.38 2.76 3.07
C GLU A 224 -12.98 2.62 1.60
N THR A 225 -13.66 3.29 0.71
CA THR A 225 -13.21 3.52 -0.66
C THR A 225 -12.12 4.59 -0.63
N ARG A 226 -11.06 4.42 -1.41
CA ARG A 226 -9.97 5.40 -1.44
C ARG A 226 -9.56 5.82 -2.85
N GLY A 227 -8.77 6.91 -2.89
CA GLY A 227 -8.24 7.54 -4.09
C GLY A 227 -9.02 8.82 -4.42
N SER A 228 -8.58 9.54 -5.43
CA SER A 228 -9.26 10.72 -5.95
C SER A 228 -9.99 10.33 -7.25
N PHE A 229 -9.29 10.32 -8.38
CA PHE A 229 -9.86 9.93 -9.66
C PHE A 229 -10.30 8.45 -9.69
N SER A 230 -9.52 7.55 -9.08
CA SER A 230 -9.81 6.10 -9.08
C SER A 230 -11.16 5.74 -8.47
N GLN A 231 -11.74 6.60 -7.63
CA GLN A 231 -13.09 6.42 -7.10
C GLN A 231 -14.18 6.60 -8.17
N THR A 232 -13.90 7.23 -9.30
CA THR A 232 -14.84 7.35 -10.41
C THR A 232 -14.90 6.09 -11.28
N LEU A 233 -13.87 5.23 -11.18
CA LEU A 233 -13.77 4.00 -11.96
C LEU A 233 -14.72 2.90 -11.43
N PRO A 234 -15.16 1.96 -12.28
CA PRO A 234 -16.06 0.88 -11.87
C PRO A 234 -15.50 -0.02 -10.76
N LYS A 235 -14.22 -0.35 -10.83
CA LYS A 235 -13.51 -1.15 -9.83
C LYS A 235 -12.81 -0.23 -8.85
N LYS A 236 -13.28 -0.21 -7.59
CA LYS A 236 -12.81 0.71 -6.55
C LYS A 236 -11.56 0.19 -5.84
N SER A 237 -10.68 1.07 -5.44
CA SER A 237 -9.63 0.78 -4.46
C SER A 237 -10.13 1.01 -3.04
N TYR A 238 -9.58 0.28 -2.06
CA TYR A 238 -10.00 0.36 -0.67
C TYR A 238 -8.82 0.63 0.26
N GLY A 239 -9.06 1.48 1.27
CA GLY A 239 -8.22 1.58 2.47
C GLY A 239 -8.87 0.78 3.58
N PHE A 240 -8.08 0.06 4.37
CA PHE A 240 -8.61 -0.62 5.54
C PHE A 240 -7.62 -0.63 6.70
N ASP A 241 -8.15 -0.65 7.90
CA ASP A 241 -7.39 -0.88 9.12
C ASP A 241 -7.86 -2.17 9.82
N ILE A 242 -6.89 -2.89 10.39
CA ILE A 242 -7.16 -4.07 11.19
C ILE A 242 -7.58 -3.61 12.59
N ARG A 243 -8.61 -4.25 13.15
CA ARG A 243 -9.17 -3.89 14.45
C ARG A 243 -9.26 -5.10 15.38
N ASP A 244 -9.20 -4.82 16.68
CA ASP A 244 -9.54 -5.80 17.70
C ASP A 244 -11.07 -5.92 17.89
N SER A 245 -11.50 -6.79 18.79
CA SER A 245 -12.93 -7.00 19.11
C SER A 245 -13.62 -5.77 19.74
N LEU A 246 -12.85 -4.79 20.20
CA LEU A 246 -13.34 -3.54 20.76
C LEU A 246 -13.36 -2.40 19.74
N GLY A 247 -12.86 -2.66 18.52
CA GLY A 247 -12.81 -1.69 17.43
C GLY A 247 -11.54 -0.82 17.38
N ASN A 248 -10.54 -1.11 18.24
CA ASN A 248 -9.27 -0.40 18.22
C ASN A 248 -8.36 -0.95 17.13
N GLU A 249 -7.55 -0.08 16.50
CA GLU A 249 -6.55 -0.49 15.53
C GLU A 249 -5.51 -1.42 16.16
N THR A 250 -5.10 -2.45 15.42
CA THR A 250 -4.16 -3.47 15.86
C THR A 250 -3.18 -3.83 14.76
N ASP A 251 -1.89 -3.71 15.06
CA ASP A 251 -0.83 -4.05 14.13
C ASP A 251 -0.76 -5.57 13.90
N THR A 252 -0.84 -5.98 12.65
CA THR A 252 -0.85 -7.39 12.25
C THR A 252 0.00 -7.59 10.99
N PRO A 253 0.88 -8.61 10.94
CA PRO A 253 1.60 -8.94 9.71
C PRO A 253 0.66 -9.62 8.71
N LEU A 254 0.67 -9.19 7.44
CA LEU A 254 -0.12 -9.79 6.37
C LEU A 254 0.77 -10.36 5.27
N VAL A 255 0.56 -11.62 4.90
CA VAL A 255 1.21 -12.33 3.77
C VAL A 255 2.72 -12.06 3.66
N GLY A 256 3.42 -12.14 4.79
CA GLY A 256 4.88 -11.95 4.88
C GLY A 256 5.34 -10.47 4.86
N MET A 257 4.42 -9.52 4.92
CA MET A 257 4.75 -8.10 5.11
C MET A 257 4.78 -7.74 6.61
N PRO A 258 5.61 -6.77 7.04
CA PRO A 258 5.72 -6.37 8.44
C PRO A 258 4.41 -5.93 9.06
N SER A 259 4.31 -6.09 10.39
CA SER A 259 3.13 -5.77 11.19
C SER A 259 2.76 -4.29 11.09
N GLU A 260 1.49 -4.02 10.82
CA GLU A 260 0.88 -2.69 10.74
C GLU A 260 -0.64 -2.81 10.77
N SER A 261 -1.34 -1.75 11.17
CA SER A 261 -2.80 -1.71 11.13
C SER A 261 -3.34 -1.30 9.76
N ASP A 262 -2.75 -0.29 9.10
CA ASP A 262 -3.24 0.30 7.85
C ASP A 262 -2.70 -0.37 6.58
N TRP A 263 -3.64 -0.76 5.70
CA TRP A 263 -3.37 -1.46 4.45
C TRP A 263 -4.22 -0.90 3.30
N ILE A 264 -3.83 -1.24 2.07
CA ILE A 264 -4.52 -0.79 0.87
C ILE A 264 -4.77 -1.97 -0.07
N PHE A 265 -5.99 -2.06 -0.60
CA PHE A 265 -6.30 -2.85 -1.79
C PHE A 265 -6.36 -1.92 -3.01
N ASN A 266 -5.30 -1.91 -3.82
CA ASN A 266 -5.28 -1.16 -5.07
C ASN A 266 -5.95 -1.96 -6.18
N ALA A 267 -6.93 -1.35 -6.86
CA ALA A 267 -7.75 -2.01 -7.87
C ALA A 267 -7.08 -2.14 -9.25
N SER A 268 -6.12 -1.27 -9.56
CA SER A 268 -5.40 -1.21 -10.85
C SER A 268 -6.33 -1.34 -12.07
N TYR A 269 -7.46 -0.59 -12.09
CA TYR A 269 -8.46 -0.76 -13.16
C TYR A 269 -7.95 -0.29 -14.53
N SER A 270 -7.21 0.82 -14.56
CA SER A 270 -6.59 1.35 -15.77
C SER A 270 -5.28 0.64 -16.13
N ASP A 271 -4.58 0.08 -15.15
CA ASP A 271 -3.39 -0.75 -15.40
C ASP A 271 -3.78 -2.21 -15.62
N LYS A 272 -4.04 -2.57 -16.88
CA LYS A 272 -4.43 -3.92 -17.28
C LYS A 272 -3.32 -4.97 -17.09
N THR A 273 -2.09 -4.56 -16.81
CA THR A 273 -0.99 -5.48 -16.47
C THR A 273 -1.01 -5.91 -15.01
N PHE A 274 -1.56 -5.09 -14.10
CA PHE A 274 -1.44 -5.20 -12.64
C PHE A 274 0.01 -5.09 -12.14
N LEU A 275 0.95 -4.62 -12.97
CA LEU A 275 2.39 -4.67 -12.68
C LEU A 275 3.08 -3.30 -12.61
N ARG A 276 2.48 -2.20 -13.12
CA ARG A 276 3.19 -0.90 -13.25
C ARG A 276 3.60 -0.32 -11.91
N ASN A 277 2.70 -0.30 -10.93
CA ASN A 277 3.04 0.04 -9.54
C ASN A 277 4.09 -0.92 -8.97
N CYS A 278 3.84 -2.22 -9.11
CA CYS A 278 4.70 -3.27 -8.58
C CYS A 278 6.12 -3.23 -9.16
N LEU A 279 6.27 -2.96 -10.46
CA LEU A 279 7.57 -2.82 -11.13
C LEU A 279 8.36 -1.63 -10.56
N SER A 280 7.70 -0.49 -10.36
CA SER A 280 8.34 0.71 -9.80
C SER A 280 8.79 0.47 -8.35
N TYR A 281 7.94 -0.16 -7.53
CA TYR A 281 8.29 -0.51 -6.15
C TYR A 281 9.41 -1.55 -6.09
N HIS A 282 9.36 -2.56 -6.96
CA HIS A 282 10.44 -3.55 -7.08
C HIS A 282 11.77 -2.88 -7.44
N ILE A 283 11.79 -2.00 -8.44
CA ILE A 283 12.99 -1.26 -8.82
C ILE A 283 13.51 -0.46 -7.62
N ALA A 284 12.68 0.34 -6.95
CA ALA A 284 13.09 1.14 -5.80
C ALA A 284 13.71 0.27 -4.69
N GLN A 285 13.13 -0.91 -4.40
CA GLN A 285 13.66 -1.86 -3.43
C GLN A 285 15.02 -2.44 -3.87
N GLN A 286 15.21 -2.72 -5.17
CA GLN A 286 16.49 -3.18 -5.70
C GLN A 286 17.59 -2.09 -5.64
N LEU A 287 17.22 -0.82 -5.61
CA LEU A 287 18.13 0.30 -5.41
C LEU A 287 18.51 0.52 -3.94
N GLY A 288 17.89 -0.21 -3.02
CA GLY A 288 18.10 -0.08 -1.58
C GLY A 288 17.15 0.92 -0.88
N ASN A 289 16.21 1.51 -1.62
CA ASN A 289 15.24 2.45 -1.07
C ASN A 289 13.99 1.72 -0.53
N TYR A 290 13.41 2.22 0.55
CA TYR A 290 12.09 1.74 0.95
C TYR A 290 11.06 2.10 -0.13
N ALA A 291 10.27 1.12 -0.52
CA ALA A 291 9.04 1.29 -1.29
C ALA A 291 8.00 0.28 -0.78
N SER A 292 6.73 0.60 -0.94
CA SER A 292 5.62 -0.23 -0.46
C SER A 292 5.75 -1.67 -0.96
N ARG A 293 5.76 -2.62 -0.02
CA ARG A 293 5.69 -4.04 -0.36
C ARG A 293 4.28 -4.36 -0.82
N PHE A 294 4.16 -5.41 -1.59
CA PHE A 294 2.89 -5.76 -2.21
C PHE A 294 2.69 -7.26 -2.34
N ARG A 295 1.41 -7.65 -2.43
CA ARG A 295 0.98 -9.01 -2.81
C ARG A 295 -0.25 -8.91 -3.70
N HIS A 296 -0.25 -9.60 -4.83
CA HIS A 296 -1.49 -9.77 -5.60
C HIS A 296 -2.42 -10.73 -4.86
N CYS A 297 -3.70 -10.44 -4.87
CA CYS A 297 -4.74 -11.26 -4.27
C CYS A 297 -6.03 -11.18 -5.09
N GLU A 298 -6.93 -12.13 -4.89
CA GLU A 298 -8.27 -12.09 -5.46
C GLU A 298 -9.29 -11.78 -4.37
N ILE A 299 -10.16 -10.79 -4.62
CA ILE A 299 -11.09 -10.28 -3.60
C ILE A 299 -12.54 -10.71 -3.92
N VAL A 300 -13.23 -11.12 -2.87
CA VAL A 300 -14.68 -11.36 -2.85
C VAL A 300 -15.30 -10.48 -1.79
N ILE A 301 -16.19 -9.55 -2.17
CA ILE A 301 -16.92 -8.67 -1.26
C ILE A 301 -18.37 -9.10 -1.24
N ASN A 302 -18.90 -9.41 -0.05
CA ASN A 302 -20.27 -9.88 0.11
C ASN A 302 -20.63 -11.01 -0.89
N GLY A 303 -19.68 -11.93 -1.12
CA GLY A 303 -19.75 -13.06 -2.05
C GLY A 303 -19.73 -12.73 -3.53
N GLN A 304 -19.49 -11.48 -3.87
CA GLN A 304 -19.31 -11.08 -5.26
C GLN A 304 -17.82 -10.97 -5.59
N TYR A 305 -17.37 -11.72 -6.56
CA TYR A 305 -15.99 -11.66 -7.04
C TYR A 305 -15.68 -10.28 -7.62
N GLN A 306 -14.61 -9.67 -7.13
CA GLN A 306 -14.17 -8.33 -7.52
C GLN A 306 -12.91 -8.33 -8.41
N GLY A 307 -12.26 -9.48 -8.60
CA GLY A 307 -11.05 -9.59 -9.43
C GLY A 307 -9.76 -9.50 -8.64
N ILE A 308 -8.67 -9.28 -9.39
CA ILE A 308 -7.32 -9.12 -8.84
C ILE A 308 -7.18 -7.73 -8.21
N PHE A 309 -6.61 -7.70 -7.01
CA PHE A 309 -6.16 -6.48 -6.33
C PHE A 309 -4.69 -6.62 -5.93
N ILE A 310 -4.05 -5.49 -5.71
CA ILE A 310 -2.73 -5.44 -5.11
C ILE A 310 -2.91 -5.02 -3.66
N LEU A 311 -2.65 -5.92 -2.71
CA LEU A 311 -2.52 -5.58 -1.29
C LEU A 311 -1.19 -4.85 -1.10
N LEU A 312 -1.25 -3.61 -0.63
CA LEU A 312 -0.12 -2.69 -0.50
C LEU A 312 0.05 -2.20 0.94
N GLU A 313 1.30 -1.96 1.32
CA GLU A 313 1.61 -1.12 2.47
C GLU A 313 1.24 0.35 2.18
N LYS A 314 0.52 0.98 3.11
CA LYS A 314 0.34 2.43 3.11
C LYS A 314 1.68 3.11 3.48
N ILE A 315 2.01 4.24 2.86
CA ILE A 315 3.15 5.05 3.30
C ILE A 315 2.87 5.57 4.71
N LYS A 316 3.69 5.15 5.67
CA LYS A 316 3.63 5.55 7.09
C LYS A 316 5.03 5.59 7.69
N ARG A 317 5.16 6.28 8.82
CA ARG A 317 6.34 6.18 9.65
C ARG A 317 6.40 4.84 10.38
N GLY A 318 7.55 4.21 10.40
CA GLY A 318 7.77 2.99 11.18
C GLY A 318 9.03 2.24 10.74
N PRO A 319 9.59 1.39 11.60
CA PRO A 319 10.83 0.66 11.29
C PRO A 319 10.69 -0.32 10.12
N GLY A 320 9.45 -0.73 9.83
CA GLY A 320 9.14 -1.57 8.66
C GLY A 320 8.74 -0.79 7.42
N ARG A 321 8.65 0.55 7.48
CA ARG A 321 8.19 1.43 6.39
C ARG A 321 9.14 2.60 6.22
N VAL A 322 8.69 3.85 6.33
CA VAL A 322 9.60 5.00 6.36
C VAL A 322 10.23 5.07 7.76
N ASP A 323 11.46 4.59 7.86
CA ASP A 323 12.16 4.46 9.14
C ASP A 323 12.78 5.81 9.56
N ILE A 324 11.96 6.63 10.18
CA ILE A 324 12.32 7.91 10.79
C ILE A 324 11.83 7.98 12.22
N ALA A 325 12.43 8.88 12.99
CA ALA A 325 12.08 9.06 14.39
C ALA A 325 10.59 9.43 14.59
N ASN A 326 10.03 9.01 15.72
CA ASN A 326 8.73 9.51 16.14
C ASN A 326 8.84 11.00 16.50
N LEU A 327 7.86 11.80 16.06
CA LEU A 327 7.75 13.21 16.41
C LEU A 327 6.43 13.42 17.15
N THR A 328 6.51 13.90 18.37
CA THR A 328 5.36 14.18 19.24
C THR A 328 5.20 15.68 19.46
N PRO A 329 4.03 16.19 19.88
CA PRO A 329 3.86 17.62 20.21
C PRO A 329 4.82 18.17 21.28
N ALA A 330 5.47 17.28 22.06
CA ALA A 330 6.46 17.68 23.07
C ALA A 330 7.87 17.95 22.47
N ASP A 331 8.13 17.52 21.24
CA ASP A 331 9.41 17.64 20.56
C ASP A 331 9.54 19.01 19.90
N ILE A 332 9.84 20.04 20.71
CA ILE A 332 9.81 21.46 20.30
C ILE A 332 11.19 22.13 20.24
N SER A 333 12.27 21.43 20.57
CA SER A 333 13.64 21.98 20.59
C SER A 333 14.70 20.90 20.44
N GLY A 334 15.95 21.30 20.18
CA GLY A 334 17.09 20.40 20.04
C GLY A 334 16.93 19.40 18.90
N ASP A 335 17.66 18.29 18.97
CA ASP A 335 17.62 17.24 17.93
C ASP A 335 16.24 16.61 17.78
N SER A 336 15.44 16.55 18.84
CA SER A 336 14.10 15.94 18.80
C SER A 336 13.15 16.65 17.82
N LEU A 337 13.32 17.98 17.64
CA LEU A 337 12.56 18.79 16.68
C LEU A 337 13.01 18.58 15.23
N THR A 338 14.27 18.15 14.99
CA THR A 338 14.93 18.29 13.70
C THR A 338 14.56 17.24 12.66
N GLY A 339 13.77 16.24 13.00
CA GLY A 339 13.37 15.16 12.08
C GLY A 339 12.12 14.43 12.54
N GLY A 340 11.74 13.44 11.75
CA GLY A 340 10.50 12.72 11.98
C GLY A 340 9.33 13.26 11.15
N TYR A 341 9.62 13.88 10.00
CA TYR A 341 8.60 14.41 9.08
C TYR A 341 8.55 13.60 7.80
N ILE A 342 7.36 13.24 7.34
CA ILE A 342 7.09 12.81 5.96
C ILE A 342 6.27 13.91 5.31
N LEU A 343 6.73 14.36 4.15
CA LEU A 343 6.12 15.43 3.36
C LEU A 343 5.82 14.90 1.97
N LYS A 344 4.93 15.59 1.25
CA LYS A 344 4.65 15.29 -0.15
C LYS A 344 4.33 16.55 -0.96
N VAL A 345 4.71 16.56 -2.22
CA VAL A 345 4.11 17.45 -3.23
C VAL A 345 2.90 16.73 -3.78
N ASP A 346 1.73 17.28 -3.57
CA ASP A 346 0.46 16.63 -3.96
C ASP A 346 -0.67 17.68 -4.10
N LYS A 347 -1.83 17.24 -4.59
CA LYS A 347 -3.06 18.03 -4.59
C LYS A 347 -3.66 18.14 -3.19
N GLN A 348 -4.25 19.30 -2.90
CA GLN A 348 -5.00 19.53 -1.65
C GLN A 348 -6.39 18.87 -1.72
N THR A 349 -6.44 17.52 -1.75
CA THR A 349 -7.69 16.75 -1.80
C THR A 349 -7.65 15.58 -0.83
N GLY A 350 -8.81 15.09 -0.41
CA GLY A 350 -8.92 13.99 0.56
C GLY A 350 -8.55 14.43 1.98
N SER A 351 -7.91 13.55 2.73
CA SER A 351 -7.54 13.75 4.15
C SER A 351 -6.30 14.62 4.36
N VAL A 352 -6.09 15.68 3.55
CA VAL A 352 -4.98 16.60 3.72
C VAL A 352 -5.21 17.48 4.94
N THR A 353 -4.26 17.47 5.88
CA THR A 353 -4.33 18.19 7.15
C THR A 353 -3.44 19.43 7.20
N GLY A 354 -3.07 19.96 6.03
CA GLY A 354 -2.30 21.20 5.91
C GLY A 354 -0.96 21.02 5.21
N GLY A 355 -0.21 22.13 5.15
CA GLY A 355 1.06 22.24 4.43
C GLY A 355 1.45 23.68 4.26
N PHE A 356 2.40 23.95 3.40
CA PHE A 356 2.89 25.27 3.05
C PHE A 356 3.30 25.31 1.58
N PRO A 357 3.22 26.49 0.91
CA PRO A 357 3.66 26.60 -0.48
C PRO A 357 5.20 26.58 -0.56
N SER A 358 5.72 26.07 -1.68
CA SER A 358 7.13 26.32 -2.05
C SER A 358 7.41 27.82 -2.10
N GLN A 359 8.62 28.26 -1.73
CA GLN A 359 8.99 29.69 -1.80
C GLN A 359 9.05 30.23 -3.22
N TYR A 360 9.28 29.34 -4.18
CA TYR A 360 9.53 29.75 -5.56
C TYR A 360 8.51 29.11 -6.50
N PRO A 361 8.10 29.86 -7.54
CA PRO A 361 7.24 29.30 -8.58
C PRO A 361 7.96 28.19 -9.35
N PRO A 362 7.20 27.35 -10.08
CA PRO A 362 7.74 26.37 -11.01
C PRO A 362 8.67 27.01 -12.03
N TYR A 363 9.61 26.22 -12.57
CA TYR A 363 10.58 26.73 -13.55
C TYR A 363 9.90 27.33 -14.81
N ASN A 364 8.84 26.68 -15.27
CA ASN A 364 8.08 27.11 -16.46
C ASN A 364 6.93 28.09 -16.15
N GLY A 365 6.80 28.53 -14.91
CA GLY A 365 5.66 29.35 -14.44
C GLY A 365 4.43 28.49 -14.09
N GLY A 366 3.37 29.15 -13.66
CA GLY A 366 2.14 28.51 -13.17
C GLY A 366 1.99 28.63 -11.65
N PRO A 367 0.98 27.97 -11.04
CA PRO A 367 0.76 27.98 -9.61
C PRO A 367 1.94 27.41 -8.83
N THR A 368 2.26 28.01 -7.69
CA THR A 368 3.31 27.52 -6.81
C THR A 368 2.88 26.17 -6.22
N PRO A 369 3.75 25.12 -6.24
CA PRO A 369 3.43 23.84 -5.65
C PRO A 369 3.25 23.92 -4.14
N ASP A 370 2.34 23.12 -3.58
CA ASP A 370 2.18 22.94 -2.15
C ASP A 370 3.00 21.76 -1.66
N ILE A 371 3.64 21.94 -0.51
CA ILE A 371 4.31 20.90 0.28
C ILE A 371 3.38 20.56 1.43
N LEU A 372 2.84 19.34 1.41
CA LEU A 372 1.82 18.89 2.34
C LEU A 372 2.40 17.97 3.41
N TYR A 373 1.81 18.01 4.61
CA TYR A 373 2.16 17.08 5.69
C TYR A 373 1.53 15.71 5.43
N GLU A 374 2.32 14.64 5.53
CA GLU A 374 1.86 13.27 5.57
C GLU A 374 2.03 12.67 6.96
N TYR A 375 3.16 12.97 7.60
CA TYR A 375 3.43 12.59 8.99
C TYR A 375 4.36 13.64 9.65
N PRO A 376 4.07 14.04 10.88
CA PRO A 376 2.82 13.84 11.61
C PRO A 376 1.61 14.44 10.89
N ASP A 377 0.41 14.01 11.27
CA ASP A 377 -0.83 14.67 10.83
C ASP A 377 -0.77 16.17 11.16
N GLY A 378 -1.09 17.04 10.18
CA GLY A 378 -0.97 18.49 10.32
C GLY A 378 -1.77 19.06 11.50
N ASN A 379 -2.88 18.40 11.88
CA ASN A 379 -3.67 18.81 13.04
C ASN A 379 -2.96 18.51 14.38
N THR A 380 -1.94 17.66 14.38
CA THR A 380 -1.16 17.33 15.58
C THR A 380 0.15 18.10 15.69
N LEU A 381 0.60 18.76 14.60
CA LEU A 381 1.80 19.57 14.58
C LEU A 381 1.62 20.84 15.42
N VAL A 382 2.64 21.16 16.23
CA VAL A 382 2.69 22.40 16.99
C VAL A 382 3.46 23.49 16.23
N PRO A 383 3.24 24.80 16.54
CA PRO A 383 3.84 25.91 15.77
C PRO A 383 5.36 25.82 15.58
N GLN A 384 6.10 25.33 16.58
CA GLN A 384 7.55 25.19 16.50
C GLN A 384 7.98 24.15 15.45
N GLN A 385 7.22 23.06 15.34
CA GLN A 385 7.46 21.99 14.36
C GLN A 385 7.14 22.47 12.94
N ILE A 386 5.99 23.12 12.76
CA ILE A 386 5.59 23.74 11.50
C ILE A 386 6.67 24.75 11.05
N GLN A 387 7.06 25.66 11.93
CA GLN A 387 8.08 26.66 11.63
C GLN A 387 9.42 26.00 11.25
N TYR A 388 9.84 24.97 11.99
CA TYR A 388 11.11 24.30 11.74
C TYR A 388 11.15 23.67 10.35
N ILE A 389 10.14 22.82 10.03
CA ILE A 389 10.18 22.07 8.78
C ILE A 389 10.00 22.98 7.57
N GLN A 390 9.15 24.02 7.67
CA GLN A 390 9.02 25.03 6.63
C GLN A 390 10.34 25.77 6.41
N GLN A 391 10.97 26.28 7.47
CA GLN A 391 12.25 26.98 7.37
C GLN A 391 13.37 26.10 6.81
N TYR A 392 13.34 24.80 7.08
CA TYR A 392 14.32 23.87 6.51
C TYR A 392 14.12 23.71 4.99
N CYS A 393 12.89 23.52 4.54
CA CYS A 393 12.55 23.47 3.12
C CYS A 393 12.87 24.79 2.41
N ASP A 394 12.52 25.92 3.03
CA ASP A 394 12.86 27.26 2.54
C ASP A 394 14.37 27.45 2.39
N SER A 395 15.15 26.97 3.36
CA SER A 395 16.62 27.03 3.31
C SER A 395 17.20 26.18 2.16
N PHE A 396 16.65 24.98 1.97
CA PHE A 396 16.99 24.14 0.83
C PHE A 396 16.68 24.84 -0.50
N GLU A 397 15.48 25.39 -0.65
CA GLU A 397 15.07 26.09 -1.86
C GLU A 397 15.92 27.34 -2.13
N ASN A 398 16.22 28.12 -1.10
CA ASN A 398 17.11 29.28 -1.20
C ASN A 398 18.53 28.89 -1.65
N ALA A 399 19.09 27.82 -1.08
CA ALA A 399 20.40 27.31 -1.47
C ALA A 399 20.41 26.81 -2.91
N LEU A 400 19.36 26.08 -3.29
CA LEU A 400 19.21 25.54 -4.66
C LEU A 400 18.96 26.66 -5.70
N ARG A 401 18.19 27.71 -5.35
CA ARG A 401 17.89 28.85 -6.24
C ARG A 401 19.08 29.78 -6.38
N GLY A 402 19.92 29.88 -5.36
CA GLY A 402 21.02 30.82 -5.26
C GLY A 402 22.07 30.69 -6.36
N ILE A 403 22.92 31.71 -6.51
CA ILE A 403 23.99 31.72 -7.54
C ILE A 403 25.09 30.70 -7.24
N GLN A 404 25.26 30.32 -5.99
CA GLN A 404 26.24 29.34 -5.51
C GLN A 404 25.65 27.93 -5.37
N PHE A 405 24.54 27.61 -6.03
CA PHE A 405 23.82 26.33 -5.85
C PHE A 405 24.69 25.09 -6.14
N THR A 406 25.72 25.21 -6.99
CA THR A 406 26.67 24.14 -7.32
C THR A 406 27.79 23.98 -6.28
N ASP A 407 27.93 24.94 -5.35
CA ASP A 407 28.93 24.84 -4.31
C ASP A 407 28.60 23.68 -3.33
N GLN A 408 29.62 22.93 -2.95
CA GLN A 408 29.47 21.77 -2.09
C GLN A 408 28.89 22.12 -0.70
N PHE A 409 29.19 23.32 -0.19
CA PHE A 409 28.84 23.76 1.17
C PHE A 409 27.75 24.81 1.22
N LEU A 410 27.73 25.72 0.22
CA LEU A 410 26.80 26.86 0.17
C LEU A 410 25.56 26.55 -0.69
N GLY A 411 25.64 25.49 -1.50
CA GLY A 411 24.55 25.03 -2.35
C GLY A 411 23.58 24.10 -1.62
N TYR A 412 22.87 23.30 -2.39
CA TYR A 412 21.79 22.43 -1.93
C TYR A 412 22.27 21.14 -1.22
N ARG A 413 23.52 20.70 -1.48
CA ARG A 413 24.03 19.40 -1.03
C ARG A 413 23.94 19.15 0.48
N PRO A 414 24.16 20.14 1.36
CA PRO A 414 23.99 19.95 2.80
C PRO A 414 22.54 19.63 3.22
N PHE A 415 21.56 19.96 2.40
CA PHE A 415 20.13 19.87 2.74
C PHE A 415 19.48 18.57 2.30
N ILE A 416 20.02 17.90 1.27
CA ILE A 416 19.41 16.71 0.68
C ILE A 416 20.37 15.53 0.65
N GLU A 417 19.85 14.33 0.80
CA GLU A 417 20.57 13.10 0.52
C GLU A 417 20.53 12.86 -1.01
N VAL A 418 21.61 13.28 -1.69
CA VAL A 418 21.66 13.43 -3.15
C VAL A 418 21.34 12.13 -3.90
N ASP A 419 21.77 10.98 -3.38
CA ASP A 419 21.57 9.70 -4.06
C ASP A 419 20.11 9.28 -4.09
N SER A 420 19.33 9.55 -3.04
CA SER A 420 17.89 9.28 -3.05
C SER A 420 17.14 10.12 -4.09
N TRP A 421 17.58 11.38 -4.29
CA TRP A 421 17.01 12.27 -5.31
C TRP A 421 17.36 11.78 -6.72
N ILE A 422 18.58 11.26 -6.92
CA ILE A 422 19.02 10.67 -8.19
C ILE A 422 18.22 9.38 -8.46
N ASP A 423 18.08 8.48 -7.50
CA ASP A 423 17.32 7.24 -7.66
C ASP A 423 15.84 7.55 -7.97
N TYR A 424 15.24 8.54 -7.28
CA TYR A 424 13.88 9.00 -7.55
C TYR A 424 13.72 9.56 -8.97
N LEU A 425 14.68 10.40 -9.40
CA LEU A 425 14.71 10.93 -10.78
C LEU A 425 14.76 9.78 -11.79
N ILE A 426 15.67 8.83 -11.60
CA ILE A 426 15.86 7.70 -12.51
C ILE A 426 14.57 6.88 -12.65
N ILE A 427 13.95 6.51 -11.52
CA ILE A 427 12.74 5.68 -11.52
C ILE A 427 11.59 6.41 -12.23
N ASN A 428 11.35 7.68 -11.88
CA ASN A 428 10.25 8.45 -12.47
C ASN A 428 10.47 8.78 -13.93
N GLU A 429 11.71 9.06 -14.36
CA GLU A 429 12.02 9.30 -15.76
C GLU A 429 12.02 8.01 -16.59
N PHE A 430 12.44 6.89 -16.03
CA PHE A 430 12.38 5.61 -16.73
C PHE A 430 10.92 5.17 -16.94
N ALA A 431 10.12 5.26 -15.92
CA ALA A 431 8.69 5.02 -16.00
C ALA A 431 7.96 6.11 -16.80
N LYS A 432 8.57 7.28 -16.98
CA LYS A 432 7.93 8.51 -17.45
C LYS A 432 6.59 8.75 -16.73
N ASN A 433 6.67 8.75 -15.40
CA ASN A 433 5.52 9.04 -14.56
C ASN A 433 5.18 10.53 -14.66
N ILE A 434 4.11 10.87 -15.37
CA ILE A 434 3.70 12.26 -15.64
C ILE A 434 3.22 12.99 -14.39
N ASP A 435 2.86 12.27 -13.35
CA ASP A 435 2.48 12.83 -12.03
C ASP A 435 3.66 12.82 -11.03
N GLY A 436 4.67 11.99 -11.27
CA GLY A 436 5.70 11.61 -10.31
C GLY A 436 6.60 12.71 -9.74
N PHE A 437 6.54 13.94 -10.26
CA PHE A 437 7.28 15.10 -9.76
C PHE A 437 6.38 16.20 -9.20
N ARG A 438 5.06 16.08 -9.33
CA ARG A 438 4.07 17.12 -9.02
C ARG A 438 2.89 16.65 -8.18
N ILE A 439 2.66 15.34 -8.15
CA ILE A 439 1.57 14.68 -7.42
C ILE A 439 2.17 13.40 -6.81
N SER A 440 1.72 13.00 -5.63
CA SER A 440 2.17 11.78 -4.96
C SER A 440 3.70 11.67 -4.82
N SER A 441 4.39 12.82 -4.72
CA SER A 441 5.85 12.92 -4.64
C SER A 441 6.27 13.04 -3.18
N TYR A 442 6.58 11.93 -2.55
CA TYR A 442 6.92 11.85 -1.13
C TYR A 442 8.41 12.10 -0.88
N PHE A 443 8.70 12.72 0.25
CA PHE A 443 10.06 12.85 0.81
C PHE A 443 9.98 12.97 2.33
N HIS A 444 11.09 12.71 3.01
CA HIS A 444 11.09 12.72 4.46
C HIS A 444 12.35 13.35 5.03
N LYS A 445 12.25 13.82 6.27
CA LYS A 445 13.32 14.50 6.99
C LYS A 445 13.78 13.64 8.17
N ARG A 446 15.06 13.24 8.15
CA ARG A 446 15.71 12.58 9.28
C ARG A 446 16.16 13.59 10.33
N LYS A 447 16.33 13.14 11.58
CA LYS A 447 16.96 13.96 12.63
C LYS A 447 18.38 14.35 12.24
N VAL A 448 18.86 15.46 12.77
CA VAL A 448 20.23 15.94 12.50
C VAL A 448 21.27 14.91 12.93
N ASN A 449 21.08 14.27 14.09
CA ASN A 449 21.96 13.19 14.57
C ASN A 449 21.83 11.87 13.76
N ASP A 450 20.90 11.81 12.80
CA ASP A 450 20.67 10.69 11.88
C ASP A 450 20.76 11.18 10.42
N GLY A 451 21.86 11.84 10.08
CA GLY A 451 22.13 12.40 8.75
C GLY A 451 21.47 13.75 8.45
N GLY A 452 20.36 14.11 9.05
CA GLY A 452 19.77 15.44 9.04
C GLY A 452 19.24 15.99 7.71
N GLN A 453 19.19 15.21 6.65
CA GLN A 453 18.86 15.64 5.29
C GLN A 453 17.45 15.28 4.87
N LEU A 454 16.94 15.94 3.83
CA LEU A 454 15.74 15.51 3.10
C LEU A 454 16.10 14.31 2.22
N VAL A 455 15.40 13.22 2.41
CA VAL A 455 15.54 12.00 1.62
C VAL A 455 14.32 11.89 0.70
N MET A 456 14.53 11.76 -0.61
CA MET A 456 13.46 11.67 -1.59
C MET A 456 12.89 10.24 -1.62
N GLY A 457 11.57 10.14 -1.69
CA GLY A 457 10.85 8.87 -1.63
C GLY A 457 10.06 8.70 -0.33
N PRO A 458 9.30 7.59 -0.21
CA PRO A 458 9.21 6.48 -1.17
C PRO A 458 8.46 6.84 -2.46
N VAL A 459 8.73 6.08 -3.53
CA VAL A 459 7.98 6.22 -4.79
C VAL A 459 6.55 5.70 -4.62
N TRP A 460 5.59 6.36 -5.32
CA TRP A 460 4.16 6.06 -5.19
C TRP A 460 3.41 6.37 -6.48
N ASP A 461 2.35 5.60 -6.79
CA ASP A 461 1.33 5.89 -7.80
C ASP A 461 1.84 5.88 -9.24
N PHE A 462 2.15 4.68 -9.75
CA PHE A 462 2.69 4.46 -11.10
C PHE A 462 1.71 3.75 -12.06
N ASP A 463 0.44 3.65 -11.74
CA ASP A 463 -0.53 2.93 -12.57
C ASP A 463 -0.79 3.59 -13.94
N ILE A 464 -0.55 4.89 -14.05
CA ILE A 464 -0.58 5.67 -15.31
C ILE A 464 0.81 5.91 -15.93
N ALA A 465 1.88 5.42 -15.30
CA ALA A 465 3.24 5.48 -15.83
C ALA A 465 3.52 4.33 -16.82
N TRP A 466 4.77 4.17 -17.26
CA TRP A 466 5.20 3.10 -18.16
C TRP A 466 4.41 3.10 -19.48
N GLY A 467 4.16 4.29 -20.04
CA GLY A 467 3.41 4.46 -21.27
C GLY A 467 1.90 4.25 -21.16
N ASN A 468 1.33 4.30 -19.94
CA ASN A 468 -0.11 4.04 -19.71
C ASN A 468 -0.98 5.30 -19.64
N ALA A 469 -0.51 6.45 -20.14
CA ALA A 469 -1.26 7.70 -20.15
C ALA A 469 -1.21 8.37 -21.51
N ASN A 470 -2.37 8.62 -22.12
CA ASN A 470 -2.53 9.28 -23.43
C ASN A 470 -2.63 10.81 -23.34
N TYR A 471 -2.14 11.40 -22.28
CA TYR A 471 -2.11 12.85 -22.04
C TYR A 471 -0.76 13.28 -21.46
N ASP A 472 -0.45 14.57 -21.52
CA ASP A 472 0.81 15.16 -21.04
C ASP A 472 2.08 14.42 -21.54
N GLY A 473 1.95 13.73 -22.69
CA GLY A 473 3.03 12.98 -23.34
C GLY A 473 3.45 11.71 -22.59
N GLY A 474 2.60 11.14 -21.74
CA GLY A 474 2.88 9.94 -20.95
C GLY A 474 3.13 8.69 -21.79
N ASP A 475 2.57 8.62 -23.02
CA ASP A 475 2.77 7.56 -24.02
C ASP A 475 3.93 7.83 -25.00
N VAL A 476 4.56 9.02 -24.92
CA VAL A 476 5.66 9.40 -25.78
C VAL A 476 7.00 8.97 -25.19
N ILE A 477 7.78 8.20 -25.93
CA ILE A 477 9.09 7.68 -25.48
C ILE A 477 10.10 8.80 -25.16
N SER A 478 10.15 9.86 -25.97
CA SER A 478 11.09 10.97 -25.81
C SER A 478 10.63 11.99 -24.76
N GLY A 479 11.55 12.88 -24.34
CA GLY A 479 11.30 13.94 -23.36
C GLY A 479 11.34 13.47 -21.90
N TYR A 480 11.20 14.42 -20.98
CA TYR A 480 11.32 14.21 -19.54
C TYR A 480 10.05 14.67 -18.81
N SER A 481 9.63 13.90 -17.81
CA SER A 481 8.46 14.24 -16.99
C SER A 481 8.74 15.43 -16.06
N HIS A 482 9.96 15.59 -15.57
CA HIS A 482 10.34 16.74 -14.74
C HIS A 482 10.33 18.08 -15.49
N LEU A 483 10.25 18.06 -16.83
CA LEU A 483 10.10 19.24 -17.68
C LEU A 483 8.63 19.57 -18.01
N TYR A 484 7.69 19.03 -17.21
CA TYR A 484 6.27 19.32 -17.38
C TYR A 484 6.01 20.83 -17.53
N SER A 485 5.24 21.22 -18.53
CA SER A 485 5.13 22.62 -18.95
C SER A 485 3.69 23.16 -19.09
N ASN A 486 2.68 22.40 -18.68
CA ASN A 486 1.30 22.90 -18.73
C ASN A 486 1.06 23.87 -17.54
N THR A 487 1.34 25.15 -17.76
CA THR A 487 1.25 26.20 -16.74
C THR A 487 -0.17 26.48 -16.25
N SER A 488 -1.19 25.96 -16.93
CA SER A 488 -2.61 26.09 -16.51
C SER A 488 -3.04 24.98 -15.57
N ALA A 489 -2.24 23.92 -15.40
CA ALA A 489 -2.56 22.83 -14.48
C ALA A 489 -2.41 23.32 -13.03
N PRO A 490 -3.30 22.87 -12.10
CA PRO A 490 -3.25 23.30 -10.70
C PRO A 490 -2.01 22.78 -9.95
N ASN A 491 -1.49 21.62 -10.35
CA ASN A 491 -0.33 21.00 -9.71
C ASN A 491 0.87 21.08 -10.65
N GLN A 492 1.92 21.68 -10.18
CA GLN A 492 3.13 21.95 -10.96
C GLN A 492 4.32 21.18 -10.40
N VAL A 493 5.29 20.91 -11.26
CA VAL A 493 6.59 20.36 -10.85
C VAL A 493 7.38 21.47 -10.16
N PRO A 494 7.87 21.25 -8.92
CA PRO A 494 8.75 22.21 -8.26
C PRO A 494 9.98 22.51 -9.10
N PHE A 495 10.48 23.75 -9.04
CA PHE A 495 11.68 24.17 -9.79
C PHE A 495 12.92 23.31 -9.48
N TRP A 496 12.89 22.53 -8.44
CA TRP A 496 13.99 21.73 -7.91
C TRP A 496 14.64 20.86 -8.97
N TRP A 497 13.83 20.12 -9.71
CA TRP A 497 14.30 19.09 -10.65
C TRP A 497 15.06 19.70 -11.84
N VAL A 498 14.54 20.79 -12.41
CA VAL A 498 15.23 21.50 -13.49
C VAL A 498 16.54 22.12 -12.97
N ARG A 499 16.52 22.67 -11.75
CA ARG A 499 17.69 23.32 -11.18
C ARG A 499 18.78 22.33 -10.77
N LEU A 500 18.42 21.17 -10.20
CA LEU A 500 19.36 20.10 -9.89
C LEU A 500 20.08 19.58 -11.14
N GLN A 501 19.35 19.40 -12.26
CA GLN A 501 19.94 18.96 -13.52
C GLN A 501 20.93 19.98 -14.14
N GLN A 502 20.88 21.24 -13.73
CA GLN A 502 21.84 22.26 -14.12
C GLN A 502 23.18 22.15 -13.40
N ASP A 503 23.26 21.40 -12.30
CA ASP A 503 24.53 21.10 -11.62
C ASP A 503 25.24 19.91 -12.29
N PRO A 504 26.44 20.10 -12.88
CA PRO A 504 27.22 19.00 -13.45
C PRO A 504 27.52 17.88 -12.45
N TYR A 505 27.64 18.18 -11.16
CA TYR A 505 27.82 17.17 -10.13
C TYR A 505 26.61 16.25 -10.06
N PHE A 506 25.40 16.81 -10.00
CA PHE A 506 24.15 16.03 -9.93
C PHE A 506 23.92 15.22 -11.22
N SER A 507 24.02 15.88 -12.38
CA SER A 507 23.74 15.24 -13.68
C SER A 507 24.77 14.16 -14.04
N ASN A 508 26.07 14.36 -13.77
CA ASN A 508 27.10 13.36 -13.98
C ASN A 508 26.93 12.15 -13.05
N ARG A 509 26.61 12.40 -11.78
CA ARG A 509 26.33 11.33 -10.81
C ARG A 509 25.08 10.54 -11.18
N ALA A 510 24.01 11.21 -11.62
CA ALA A 510 22.81 10.57 -12.16
C ALA A 510 23.12 9.72 -13.40
N ARG A 511 23.97 10.21 -14.31
CA ARG A 511 24.42 9.45 -15.48
C ARG A 511 25.21 8.21 -15.10
N CYS A 512 26.19 8.30 -14.20
CA CYS A 512 26.93 7.15 -13.72
C CYS A 512 26.04 6.13 -13.01
N ARG A 513 25.10 6.61 -12.18
CA ARG A 513 24.13 5.73 -11.50
C ARG A 513 23.27 4.99 -12.50
N TRP A 514 22.73 5.69 -13.51
CA TRP A 514 21.96 5.09 -14.61
C TRP A 514 22.75 3.99 -15.33
N GLU A 515 23.98 4.28 -15.78
CA GLU A 515 24.80 3.31 -16.51
C GLU A 515 25.12 2.07 -15.67
N SER A 516 25.44 2.25 -14.39
CA SER A 516 25.66 1.15 -13.47
C SER A 516 24.39 0.28 -13.30
N LEU A 517 23.22 0.91 -13.12
CA LEU A 517 21.96 0.20 -12.97
C LEU A 517 21.55 -0.51 -14.28
N ARG A 518 21.81 0.09 -15.44
CA ARG A 518 21.57 -0.53 -16.76
C ARG A 518 22.43 -1.77 -17.01
N ALA A 519 23.62 -1.82 -16.45
CA ALA A 519 24.47 -3.00 -16.50
C ALA A 519 23.99 -4.14 -15.58
N GLY A 520 23.09 -3.86 -14.66
CA GLY A 520 22.57 -4.77 -13.65
C GLY A 520 21.05 -4.85 -13.58
N VAL A 521 20.48 -4.33 -12.49
CA VAL A 521 19.06 -4.48 -12.11
C VAL A 521 18.07 -3.81 -13.08
N LEU A 522 18.49 -2.79 -13.83
CA LEU A 522 17.68 -2.16 -14.86
C LEU A 522 18.02 -2.68 -16.29
N SER A 523 18.78 -3.76 -16.43
CA SER A 523 18.94 -4.41 -17.73
C SER A 523 17.59 -4.92 -18.24
N ASN A 524 17.35 -4.89 -19.55
CA ASN A 524 16.13 -5.43 -20.14
C ASN A 524 15.93 -6.90 -19.76
N THR A 525 17.02 -7.68 -19.69
CA THR A 525 16.99 -9.09 -19.27
C THR A 525 16.44 -9.26 -17.86
N ALA A 526 16.94 -8.47 -16.89
CA ALA A 526 16.49 -8.56 -15.50
C ALA A 526 15.04 -8.14 -15.35
N LEU A 527 14.66 -7.02 -15.98
CA LEU A 527 13.28 -6.50 -15.91
C LEU A 527 12.29 -7.43 -16.62
N PHE A 528 12.65 -8.01 -17.77
CA PHE A 528 11.78 -8.96 -18.47
C PHE A 528 11.60 -10.26 -17.69
N ALA A 529 12.67 -10.78 -17.09
CA ALA A 529 12.58 -11.96 -16.23
C ALA A 529 11.61 -11.72 -15.06
N TRP A 530 11.66 -10.54 -14.44
CA TRP A 530 10.73 -10.18 -13.37
C TRP A 530 9.29 -10.01 -13.89
N ILE A 531 9.08 -9.26 -14.98
CA ILE A 531 7.75 -9.06 -15.59
C ILE A 531 7.13 -10.41 -15.98
N ASP A 532 7.89 -11.30 -16.61
CA ASP A 532 7.41 -12.61 -17.04
C ASP A 532 7.05 -13.51 -15.85
N SER A 533 7.86 -13.50 -14.80
CA SER A 533 7.57 -14.26 -13.59
C SER A 533 6.28 -13.81 -12.92
N MET A 534 6.05 -12.50 -12.84
CA MET A 534 4.82 -11.95 -12.26
C MET A 534 3.61 -12.17 -13.16
N ALA A 535 3.77 -12.05 -14.48
CA ALA A 535 2.70 -12.35 -15.45
C ALA A 535 2.27 -13.82 -15.37
N LEU A 536 3.23 -14.74 -15.20
CA LEU A 536 2.94 -16.17 -14.99
C LEU A 536 2.16 -16.43 -13.70
N VAL A 537 2.51 -15.76 -12.60
CA VAL A 537 1.77 -15.84 -11.32
C VAL A 537 0.33 -15.37 -11.50
N LEU A 538 0.10 -14.37 -12.35
CA LEU A 538 -1.23 -13.79 -12.59
C LEU A 538 -2.04 -14.51 -13.66
N ASP A 539 -1.48 -15.46 -14.40
CA ASP A 539 -2.07 -16.02 -15.62
C ASP A 539 -3.46 -16.62 -15.40
N GLU A 540 -3.66 -17.37 -14.32
CA GLU A 540 -4.96 -17.93 -13.99
C GLU A 540 -5.95 -16.85 -13.52
N ALA A 541 -5.51 -15.97 -12.64
CA ALA A 541 -6.38 -14.98 -12.03
C ALA A 541 -6.79 -13.87 -13.02
N GLN A 542 -5.90 -13.47 -13.96
CA GLN A 542 -6.23 -12.47 -14.97
C GLN A 542 -7.37 -12.93 -15.87
N ALA A 543 -7.45 -14.22 -16.19
CA ALA A 543 -8.55 -14.75 -17.00
C ALA A 543 -9.90 -14.52 -16.32
N ARG A 544 -10.01 -14.81 -15.01
CA ARG A 544 -11.22 -14.53 -14.21
C ARG A 544 -11.48 -13.03 -14.08
N ASN A 545 -10.43 -12.24 -13.84
CA ASN A 545 -10.56 -10.79 -13.69
C ASN A 545 -11.16 -10.16 -14.96
N PHE A 546 -10.70 -10.55 -16.15
CA PHE A 546 -11.18 -9.97 -17.39
C PHE A 546 -12.55 -10.54 -17.85
N VAL A 547 -13.01 -11.65 -17.30
CA VAL A 547 -14.43 -12.04 -17.37
C VAL A 547 -15.29 -11.09 -16.51
N ARG A 548 -14.86 -10.75 -15.30
CA ARG A 548 -15.56 -9.82 -14.41
C ARG A 548 -15.53 -8.38 -14.93
N TRP A 549 -14.39 -7.97 -15.47
CA TRP A 549 -14.12 -6.64 -16.01
C TRP A 549 -13.62 -6.77 -17.45
N PRO A 550 -14.53 -6.79 -18.46
CA PRO A 550 -14.15 -7.05 -19.86
C PRO A 550 -13.55 -5.79 -20.52
N ILE A 551 -12.34 -5.41 -20.11
CA ILE A 551 -11.64 -4.20 -20.53
C ILE A 551 -10.44 -4.45 -21.45
N LEU A 552 -10.09 -5.70 -21.76
CA LEU A 552 -9.10 -6.01 -22.80
C LEU A 552 -9.65 -5.64 -24.16
N GLY A 553 -8.83 -5.03 -25.01
CA GLY A 553 -9.24 -4.52 -26.32
C GLY A 553 -10.13 -3.27 -26.27
N VAL A 554 -10.40 -2.71 -25.09
CA VAL A 554 -11.30 -1.59 -24.87
C VAL A 554 -10.55 -0.39 -24.31
N TYR A 555 -10.92 0.82 -24.73
CA TYR A 555 -10.41 2.04 -24.10
C TYR A 555 -10.87 2.14 -22.65
N VAL A 556 -9.91 2.34 -21.76
CA VAL A 556 -10.13 2.77 -20.38
C VAL A 556 -9.25 3.99 -20.15
N TRP A 557 -9.83 5.12 -19.75
CA TRP A 557 -9.02 6.31 -19.50
C TRP A 557 -7.96 6.03 -18.44
N PRO A 558 -6.71 6.42 -18.64
CA PRO A 558 -6.14 7.18 -19.75
C PRO A 558 -5.30 6.31 -20.73
N ASN A 559 -5.68 5.05 -21.00
CA ASN A 559 -4.87 4.16 -21.82
C ASN A 559 -4.64 4.72 -23.22
N PRO A 560 -3.41 4.72 -23.76
CA PRO A 560 -3.13 5.03 -25.14
C PRO A 560 -3.53 3.90 -26.10
N ALA A 561 -3.76 4.22 -27.36
CA ALA A 561 -3.87 3.23 -28.43
C ALA A 561 -2.46 2.69 -28.81
N PRO A 562 -2.38 1.42 -29.30
CA PRO A 562 -3.44 0.45 -29.51
C PRO A 562 -3.92 -0.18 -28.19
N TYR A 563 -5.11 -0.76 -28.18
CA TYR A 563 -5.67 -1.45 -27.01
C TYR A 563 -5.52 -2.96 -27.21
N PRO A 564 -4.50 -3.62 -26.61
CA PRO A 564 -4.33 -5.06 -26.76
C PRO A 564 -5.54 -5.85 -26.25
N SER A 565 -5.99 -6.81 -27.05
CA SER A 565 -7.17 -7.65 -26.75
C SER A 565 -6.84 -8.87 -25.88
N THR A 566 -5.57 -9.09 -25.54
CA THR A 566 -5.10 -10.20 -24.72
C THR A 566 -4.20 -9.71 -23.59
N TYR A 567 -4.15 -10.46 -22.50
CA TYR A 567 -3.25 -10.15 -21.38
C TYR A 567 -1.76 -10.19 -21.81
N GLY A 568 -1.37 -11.20 -22.61
CA GLY A 568 -0.01 -11.26 -23.17
C GLY A 568 0.32 -10.03 -24.01
N GLY A 569 -0.66 -9.47 -24.72
CA GLY A 569 -0.49 -8.23 -25.50
C GLY A 569 -0.20 -7.02 -24.60
N VAL A 570 -0.90 -6.84 -23.48
CA VAL A 570 -0.63 -5.72 -22.55
C VAL A 570 0.70 -5.88 -21.81
N ILE A 571 1.12 -7.11 -21.53
CA ILE A 571 2.47 -7.40 -20.98
C ILE A 571 3.55 -7.05 -22.03
N GLN A 572 3.33 -7.37 -23.29
CA GLN A 572 4.27 -7.04 -24.36
C GLN A 572 4.42 -5.51 -24.54
N GLU A 573 3.33 -4.74 -24.42
CA GLU A 573 3.39 -3.27 -24.45
C GLU A 573 4.24 -2.72 -23.30
N LEU A 574 4.14 -3.26 -22.10
CA LEU A 574 5.01 -2.87 -20.98
C LEU A 574 6.49 -3.17 -21.29
N LYS A 575 6.79 -4.33 -21.87
CA LYS A 575 8.17 -4.68 -22.29
C LYS A 575 8.69 -3.77 -23.43
N ASN A 576 7.82 -3.45 -24.38
CA ASN A 576 8.15 -2.51 -25.46
C ASN A 576 8.52 -1.14 -24.90
N TRP A 577 7.74 -0.67 -23.91
CA TRP A 577 8.06 0.57 -23.20
C TRP A 577 9.44 0.49 -22.53
N VAL A 578 9.71 -0.54 -21.74
CA VAL A 578 11.00 -0.75 -21.09
C VAL A 578 12.15 -0.67 -22.09
N THR A 579 12.05 -1.36 -23.22
CA THR A 579 13.07 -1.36 -24.26
C THR A 579 13.28 0.02 -24.88
N ASN A 580 12.20 0.63 -25.33
CA ASN A 580 12.28 1.88 -26.08
C ASN A 580 12.70 3.04 -25.17
N ARG A 581 12.14 3.11 -23.97
CA ARG A 581 12.45 4.18 -23.03
C ARG A 581 13.87 4.07 -22.48
N SER A 582 14.35 2.86 -22.15
CA SER A 582 15.74 2.68 -21.73
C SER A 582 16.72 3.08 -22.84
N THR A 583 16.46 2.67 -24.09
CA THR A 583 17.28 3.05 -25.24
C THR A 583 17.34 4.57 -25.43
N TRP A 584 16.18 5.24 -25.26
CA TRP A 584 16.13 6.69 -25.35
C TRP A 584 16.92 7.35 -24.20
N LEU A 585 16.78 6.88 -22.96
CA LEU A 585 17.53 7.41 -21.80
C LEU A 585 19.03 7.12 -21.90
N ASP A 586 19.43 5.96 -22.42
CA ASP A 586 20.84 5.61 -22.66
C ASP A 586 21.51 6.67 -23.55
N ALA A 587 20.78 7.21 -24.53
CA ALA A 587 21.28 8.24 -25.44
C ALA A 587 21.12 9.68 -24.95
N ASN A 588 20.14 9.96 -24.09
CA ASN A 588 19.69 11.34 -23.82
C ASN A 588 19.81 11.78 -22.36
N LEU A 589 20.00 10.86 -21.38
CA LEU A 589 20.13 11.28 -19.97
C LEU A 589 21.30 12.26 -19.82
N PRO A 590 21.10 13.46 -19.24
CA PRO A 590 22.16 14.46 -19.08
C PRO A 590 23.33 13.95 -18.25
N GLY A 591 24.50 14.59 -18.46
CA GLY A 591 25.72 14.28 -17.73
C GLY A 591 26.63 13.31 -18.47
N VAL A 592 27.83 13.13 -17.94
CA VAL A 592 28.86 12.23 -18.43
C VAL A 592 29.35 11.39 -17.26
N CYS A 593 29.35 10.07 -17.43
CA CYS A 593 29.95 9.21 -16.44
C CYS A 593 31.47 9.19 -16.66
N ILE A 594 32.15 9.99 -15.87
CA ILE A 594 33.61 9.94 -15.79
C ILE A 594 33.90 8.96 -14.64
N PRO A 595 34.58 7.81 -14.89
CA PRO A 595 35.04 6.98 -13.79
C PRO A 595 35.86 7.88 -12.85
N GLN A 596 35.48 7.94 -11.57
CA GLN A 596 36.31 8.62 -10.59
C GLN A 596 37.65 7.87 -10.54
N SER A 597 38.62 8.33 -11.34
CA SER A 597 39.99 8.09 -11.01
C SER A 597 40.20 8.77 -9.64
N LEU A 598 40.70 8.02 -8.69
CA LEU A 598 41.15 8.54 -7.40
C LEU A 598 41.87 9.87 -7.67
N ASP A 599 41.27 10.96 -7.24
CA ASP A 599 41.89 12.30 -7.35
C ASP A 599 42.93 12.37 -6.23
N GLU A 600 44.03 11.56 -6.42
CA GLU A 600 45.22 11.64 -5.60
C GLU A 600 45.94 12.89 -6.05
N GLY A 601 45.75 14.02 -5.32
CA GLY A 601 46.70 15.10 -5.36
C GLY A 601 46.29 16.52 -5.54
N ARG A 602 45.03 16.89 -5.41
CA ARG A 602 44.67 18.28 -5.13
C ARG A 602 44.60 18.52 -3.62
N SER A 603 45.49 19.36 -3.09
CA SER A 603 45.33 19.92 -1.77
C SER A 603 44.00 20.67 -1.74
N VAL A 604 42.98 20.03 -1.16
CA VAL A 604 41.64 20.63 -1.04
C VAL A 604 41.79 21.79 -0.05
N GLU A 605 41.63 23.02 -0.54
CA GLU A 605 41.63 24.21 0.33
C GLU A 605 40.56 24.04 1.39
N LEU A 606 40.92 24.24 2.67
CA LEU A 606 39.97 24.13 3.77
C LEU A 606 38.87 25.20 3.61
N ARG A 607 37.65 24.76 3.41
CA ARG A 607 36.45 25.62 3.38
C ARG A 607 35.48 25.17 4.46
N VAL A 608 34.86 26.14 5.13
CA VAL A 608 33.98 25.91 6.26
C VAL A 608 32.72 26.74 6.12
N LEU A 609 31.57 26.09 6.27
CA LEU A 609 30.26 26.70 6.39
C LEU A 609 29.74 26.50 7.81
N ALA A 610 29.07 27.52 8.36
CA ALA A 610 28.39 27.40 9.64
C ALA A 610 26.89 27.64 9.47
N TYR A 611 26.08 26.72 9.96
CA TYR A 611 24.61 26.80 9.90
C TYR A 611 23.94 26.16 11.13
N PRO A 612 22.68 26.52 11.49
CA PRO A 612 21.86 27.55 10.86
C PRO A 612 22.45 28.95 11.06
N ASN A 613 22.15 29.88 10.17
CA ASN A 613 22.53 31.28 10.31
C ASN A 613 21.31 32.15 9.97
N PRO A 614 20.66 32.79 10.95
CA PRO A 614 21.06 32.95 12.37
C PRO A 614 20.96 31.62 13.18
N ALA A 615 21.90 31.48 14.15
CA ALA A 615 21.94 30.34 15.05
C ALA A 615 21.28 30.68 16.41
N ARG A 616 20.71 29.68 17.08
CA ARG A 616 20.15 29.80 18.44
C ARG A 616 20.91 28.93 19.44
N GLU A 617 20.75 27.58 19.34
CA GLU A 617 21.26 26.65 20.34
C GLU A 617 22.51 25.89 19.87
N HIS A 618 22.67 25.68 18.57
CA HIS A 618 23.79 24.93 18.00
C HIS A 618 24.19 25.51 16.64
N ILE A 619 25.44 25.25 16.27
CA ILE A 619 26.04 25.61 14.98
C ILE A 619 26.73 24.37 14.46
N TRP A 620 26.33 23.94 13.27
CA TRP A 620 27.07 22.95 12.50
C TRP A 620 28.16 23.66 11.69
N LEU A 621 29.37 23.17 11.83
CA LEU A 621 30.46 23.50 10.92
C LEU A 621 30.55 22.36 9.91
N VAL A 622 30.35 22.65 8.63
CA VAL A 622 30.57 21.73 7.52
C VAL A 622 31.75 22.18 6.72
N GLY A 623 32.69 21.29 6.46
CA GLY A 623 33.90 21.64 5.78
C GLY A 623 34.61 20.47 5.11
N THR A 624 35.70 20.73 4.39
CA THR A 624 36.56 19.73 3.76
C THR A 624 37.47 19.06 4.81
N PHE A 625 36.84 18.54 5.90
CA PHE A 625 37.53 17.80 6.94
C PHE A 625 37.66 16.32 6.55
N GLY A 626 38.84 15.74 6.72
CA GLY A 626 38.99 14.30 6.63
C GLY A 626 38.27 13.59 7.77
N GLU A 627 37.75 12.39 7.54
CA GLU A 627 37.11 11.59 8.59
C GLU A 627 38.05 11.40 9.79
N GLY A 628 37.58 11.71 10.99
CA GLY A 628 38.35 11.61 12.23
C GLY A 628 39.45 12.66 12.38
N SER A 629 39.59 13.63 11.45
CA SER A 629 40.59 14.69 11.58
C SER A 629 40.34 15.57 12.80
N GLN A 630 41.39 15.96 13.53
CA GLN A 630 41.30 16.83 14.67
C GLN A 630 41.28 18.28 14.20
N VAL A 631 40.16 18.96 14.39
CA VAL A 631 39.92 20.34 13.93
C VAL A 631 39.90 21.27 15.10
N HIS A 632 40.77 22.27 15.09
CA HIS A 632 40.79 23.32 16.11
C HIS A 632 39.82 24.46 15.74
N ILE A 633 38.90 24.75 16.62
CA ILE A 633 37.82 25.71 16.41
C ILE A 633 37.97 26.84 17.41
N ARG A 634 37.93 28.11 16.93
CA ARG A 634 37.96 29.31 17.77
C ARG A 634 36.80 30.22 17.37
N ILE A 635 35.99 30.61 18.32
CA ILE A 635 34.87 31.53 18.11
C ILE A 635 35.21 32.88 18.76
N ARG A 636 35.04 33.98 18.00
CA ARG A 636 35.22 35.35 18.48
C ARG A 636 33.91 36.14 18.32
N ASN A 637 33.70 37.09 19.20
CA ASN A 637 32.66 38.10 19.03
C ASN A 637 33.12 39.23 18.06
N SER A 638 32.23 40.17 17.78
CA SER A 638 32.51 41.34 16.93
C SER A 638 33.62 42.27 17.44
N LEU A 639 34.01 42.15 18.72
CA LEU A 639 35.11 42.88 19.33
C LEU A 639 36.44 42.11 19.26
N GLY A 640 36.46 40.93 18.66
CA GLY A 640 37.64 40.07 18.55
C GLY A 640 37.97 39.23 19.78
N GLN A 641 37.15 39.29 20.84
CA GLN A 641 37.36 38.49 22.05
C GLN A 641 37.04 37.02 21.76
N VAL A 642 37.93 36.13 22.20
CA VAL A 642 37.73 34.66 22.07
C VAL A 642 36.69 34.22 23.09
N LEU A 643 35.62 33.65 22.59
CA LEU A 643 34.51 33.12 23.38
C LEU A 643 34.62 31.59 23.58
N PHE A 644 35.23 30.91 22.59
CA PHE A 644 35.39 29.45 22.58
C PHE A 644 36.69 29.08 21.85
N SER A 645 37.39 28.07 22.33
CA SER A 645 38.56 27.50 21.64
C SER A 645 38.74 26.05 22.08
N GLU A 646 38.54 25.12 21.15
CA GLU A 646 38.61 23.70 21.43
C GLU A 646 38.99 22.92 20.16
N THR A 647 39.57 21.73 20.34
CA THR A 647 39.84 20.81 19.24
C THR A 647 38.85 19.66 19.31
N GLN A 648 38.12 19.40 18.20
CA GLN A 648 37.14 18.34 18.11
C GLN A 648 37.38 17.47 16.87
N PRO A 649 37.05 16.14 16.93
CA PRO A 649 37.12 15.30 15.76
C PRO A 649 36.01 15.65 14.78
N ALA A 650 36.33 15.70 13.50
CA ALA A 650 35.33 15.80 12.43
C ALA A 650 34.76 14.41 12.11
N SER A 651 33.46 14.33 11.95
CA SER A 651 32.76 13.15 11.45
C SER A 651 31.99 13.53 10.19
N GLU A 652 32.19 12.79 9.11
CA GLU A 652 31.55 13.03 7.81
C GLU A 652 31.68 14.49 7.31
N GLY A 653 32.84 15.11 7.57
CA GLY A 653 33.05 16.51 7.19
C GLY A 653 32.28 17.54 8.04
N ARG A 654 31.80 17.15 9.24
CA ARG A 654 30.94 17.99 10.09
C ARG A 654 31.45 18.03 11.54
N ILE A 655 31.18 19.15 12.20
CA ILE A 655 31.42 19.35 13.64
C ILE A 655 30.26 20.11 14.24
N LEU A 656 29.75 19.66 15.38
CA LEU A 656 28.68 20.34 16.11
C LEU A 656 29.24 21.23 17.21
N ILE A 657 28.86 22.50 17.20
CA ILE A 657 29.19 23.45 18.26
C ILE A 657 27.92 23.85 18.99
N GLN A 658 27.98 23.86 20.31
CA GLN A 658 26.89 24.34 21.16
C GLN A 658 27.24 25.73 21.74
N PRO A 659 26.81 26.83 21.08
CA PRO A 659 27.17 28.17 21.51
C PRO A 659 26.36 28.67 22.70
N GLY A 660 25.66 27.82 23.43
CA GLY A 660 24.64 28.14 24.46
C GLY A 660 24.99 29.11 25.57
N LYS A 661 26.21 29.66 25.63
CA LYS A 661 26.66 30.60 26.66
C LYS A 661 27.09 31.97 26.13
N TYR A 662 26.98 32.24 24.83
CA TYR A 662 27.50 33.47 24.23
C TYR A 662 26.39 34.50 23.99
N ALA A 663 26.73 35.81 24.06
CA ALA A 663 25.76 36.86 23.79
C ALA A 663 25.26 36.85 22.34
N SER A 664 24.04 37.36 22.11
CA SER A 664 23.48 37.55 20.76
C SER A 664 24.37 38.53 19.96
N GLY A 665 24.47 38.28 18.65
CA GLY A 665 25.27 39.11 17.75
C GLY A 665 26.09 38.32 16.74
N MET A 666 26.96 38.99 16.01
CA MET A 666 27.82 38.36 15.01
C MET A 666 28.96 37.60 15.68
N LEU A 667 29.11 36.33 15.34
CA LEU A 667 30.20 35.46 15.72
C LEU A 667 31.10 35.19 14.50
N LEU A 668 32.43 35.30 14.71
CA LEU A 668 33.43 34.85 13.75
C LEU A 668 33.99 33.53 14.21
N ILE A 669 33.86 32.49 13.39
CA ILE A 669 34.36 31.15 13.68
C ILE A 669 35.59 30.92 12.82
N GLU A 670 36.74 30.77 13.48
CA GLU A 670 38.02 30.38 12.87
C GLU A 670 38.20 28.87 13.05
N VAL A 671 38.58 28.20 11.97
CA VAL A 671 38.76 26.74 11.95
C VAL A 671 40.13 26.44 11.39
N GLU A 672 40.89 25.59 12.08
CA GLU A 672 42.22 25.14 11.70
C GLU A 672 42.23 23.59 11.61
N ASN A 673 42.67 23.06 10.49
CA ASN A 673 42.83 21.60 10.25
C ASN A 673 44.23 21.38 9.66
N GLY A 674 45.19 20.98 10.50
CA GLY A 674 46.58 20.94 10.13
C GLY A 674 47.09 22.35 9.81
N ASP A 675 47.73 22.54 8.66
CA ASP A 675 48.28 23.84 8.20
C ASP A 675 47.24 24.71 7.50
N GLN A 676 46.01 24.21 7.35
CA GLN A 676 44.94 24.92 6.65
C GLN A 676 44.06 25.69 7.61
N ARG A 677 43.57 26.86 7.19
CA ARG A 677 42.66 27.72 7.96
C ARG A 677 41.50 28.19 7.13
N ALA A 678 40.31 28.23 7.77
CA ALA A 678 39.11 28.80 7.18
C ALA A 678 38.34 29.63 8.23
N THR A 679 37.45 30.50 7.75
CA THR A 679 36.59 31.31 8.63
C THR A 679 35.15 31.27 8.16
N ALA A 680 34.21 31.20 9.11
CA ALA A 680 32.79 31.35 8.88
C ALA A 680 32.20 32.47 9.76
N ARG A 681 31.11 33.10 9.31
CA ARG A 681 30.38 34.12 10.07
C ARG A 681 28.97 33.63 10.34
N VAL A 682 28.55 33.76 11.59
CA VAL A 682 27.22 33.38 12.05
C VAL A 682 26.59 34.46 12.87
N PHE A 683 25.36 34.81 12.60
CA PHE A 683 24.55 35.64 13.51
C PHE A 683 23.88 34.75 14.54
N ARG A 684 23.96 35.14 15.79
CA ARG A 684 23.25 34.47 16.88
C ARG A 684 22.12 35.39 17.35
N ASN A 685 20.90 34.84 17.37
CA ASN A 685 19.68 35.47 17.88
C ASN A 685 19.58 35.35 19.40
#